data_5cd304e5b7fa20680391d6fab33fcaf1
#
_entry.id   5cd304e5b7fa20680391d6fab33fcaf1
#
_cell.length_a   1.000
_cell.length_b   1.000
_cell.length_c   1.000
_cell.angle_alpha   90.00
_cell.angle_beta   90.00
_cell.angle_gamma   90.00
#
_symmetry.space_group_name_H-M   'P 1'
#
loop_
_entity.id
_entity.type
_entity.pdbx_description
1 polymer ?
#
loop_
_entity_poly.entity_id
_entity_poly.type
_entity_poly.pdbx_seq_one_letter_code
_entity_poly.pdbx_strand_id
1 'polypeptide(L)'
;MKHLFTIFTILIAISFSVQSQTIKGCIVDADHRPVEYATVVLQTPDSVYINSVMTDSLGYFTFKSSQNPYRLIIQHLLYNTKELLYNSANTGNIVLDDSSRALDEITVKGYRPAVTVANGKLTYDMPRLLENKAVSNAYESILQLPGVREQDGKIILAGTNGITIILNGKPSTMSIDQLIELLKNTPQTRIVKAEIMYSAPPQYHVRGAAINLILDGGITDQNRFQGQFNSSYSQRTYERVDMGLTLVYSTPKFSTDFMYNINNGRNITNLDLDSKHSYNGSLYDIQQSDRGKSHFQNHNIRIGSEYKISDQDKLSLTYTSKLNTSYNSTLRSYGTFSDSKNHKTNESPGQMHNIALSYTSHFGLSSGIDYTYYKDNTIQNFIDNKNDANKSFISMSSQKINRLKLYADQSHDLSNSWTLNYGGAFTYASDNGSQTYSNKSTDQPLTDTQNQLKEYTYNFYSGFEKSFGEKVSLSASIAGEYYKLGDFSQWSVFPTLEMTYMIAPEHVMQLSLSSDKSYPDYWEMHGAVSYLNGYTEIHGNPYLRPSKDYNLRMNYIFRSKYTFSLYTSYEDDYFVQLPYQASDRLALIYKTTNFDFQQSLGASLSAPFTVGSWLNTRLDMDGFYTRSKNSNFNDISFDNSKWALYSSLNNTINISSKPNIKAELSAAYLTPIIQGPGNITRMWRIDAGVKWSFAGDKAELKLKAFDMFKSWNPKMRLQYSTQNIKMHPYQDSRYLTVSFSYKFGGYKAKERKDVDTSRFGQQ
;
A
#
# COMPACT_ATOMS: atom_id res chain seq x y z
N MET A 1 21.55 20.71 19.95
CA MET A 1 22.45 19.70 19.37
C MET A 1 23.36 19.01 20.38
N LYS A 2 24.02 19.70 21.31
CA LYS A 2 24.94 19.05 22.30
C LYS A 2 24.22 18.04 23.23
N HIS A 3 23.00 18.27 23.64
CA HIS A 3 22.25 17.35 24.53
C HIS A 3 21.65 16.12 23.81
N LEU A 4 21.42 16.19 22.50
CA LEU A 4 20.96 15.04 21.71
C LEU A 4 22.09 14.03 21.47
N PHE A 5 23.32 14.52 21.33
CA PHE A 5 24.49 13.67 21.14
C PHE A 5 24.85 12.89 22.43
N THR A 6 24.61 13.47 23.60
CA THR A 6 24.88 12.83 24.89
C THR A 6 23.86 11.71 25.19
N ILE A 7 22.60 11.86 24.78
CA ILE A 7 21.57 10.81 24.92
C ILE A 7 21.86 9.65 23.94
N PHE A 8 22.35 9.94 22.75
CA PHE A 8 22.71 8.92 21.78
C PHE A 8 23.95 8.10 22.21
N THR A 9 24.92 8.73 22.89
CA THR A 9 26.11 8.05 23.42
C THR A 9 25.79 7.19 24.64
N ILE A 10 24.80 7.56 25.45
CA ILE A 10 24.36 6.76 26.62
C ILE A 10 23.55 5.52 26.16
N LEU A 11 22.79 5.61 25.07
CA LEU A 11 22.04 4.47 24.50
C LEU A 11 22.97 3.40 23.87
N ILE A 12 24.15 3.77 23.40
CA ILE A 12 25.13 2.85 22.84
C ILE A 12 25.92 2.10 23.93
N ALA A 13 25.96 2.62 25.17
CA ALA A 13 26.77 2.05 26.27
C ALA A 13 26.09 0.89 27.03
N ILE A 14 24.84 0.49 26.70
CA ILE A 14 24.18 -0.67 27.28
C ILE A 14 24.29 -1.87 26.34
N SER A 15 25.53 -2.26 26.05
CA SER A 15 25.81 -3.55 25.42
C SER A 15 25.81 -4.65 26.50
N PHE A 16 24.66 -5.28 26.71
CA PHE A 16 24.67 -6.54 27.46
C PHE A 16 25.35 -7.58 26.58
N SER A 17 26.53 -8.05 27.03
CA SER A 17 27.20 -9.19 26.44
C SER A 17 26.39 -10.46 26.73
N VAL A 18 25.49 -10.83 25.81
CA VAL A 18 24.85 -12.15 25.87
C VAL A 18 25.89 -13.17 25.45
N GLN A 19 26.37 -13.92 26.39
CA GLN A 19 27.37 -15.00 26.16
C GLN A 19 26.64 -16.16 25.47
N SER A 20 26.88 -16.36 24.17
CA SER A 20 26.40 -17.54 23.45
C SER A 20 27.13 -18.77 23.95
N GLN A 21 26.37 -19.78 24.38
CA GLN A 21 26.92 -21.10 24.75
C GLN A 21 26.79 -22.07 23.55
N THR A 22 27.70 -23.03 23.49
CA THR A 22 27.62 -24.13 22.51
C THR A 22 26.90 -25.31 23.17
N ILE A 23 25.64 -25.56 22.76
CA ILE A 23 24.85 -26.72 23.17
C ILE A 23 25.26 -27.89 22.30
N LYS A 24 25.64 -29.02 22.91
CA LYS A 24 26.06 -30.22 22.20
C LYS A 24 25.58 -31.49 22.90
N GLY A 25 25.36 -32.53 22.13
CA GLY A 25 24.97 -33.85 22.62
C GLY A 25 25.14 -34.93 21.56
N CYS A 26 24.83 -36.17 21.94
CA CYS A 26 24.86 -37.34 21.07
C CYS A 26 23.53 -38.10 21.18
N ILE A 27 22.93 -38.47 20.04
CA ILE A 27 21.71 -39.27 19.96
C ILE A 27 22.11 -40.71 19.71
N VAL A 28 21.59 -41.62 20.54
CA VAL A 28 21.85 -43.06 20.44
C VAL A 28 20.55 -43.85 20.55
N ASP A 29 20.53 -45.06 20.04
CA ASP A 29 19.41 -46.00 20.22
C ASP A 29 19.49 -46.72 21.58
N ALA A 30 18.56 -47.64 21.86
CA ALA A 30 18.49 -48.42 23.08
C ALA A 30 19.71 -49.34 23.27
N ASP A 31 20.42 -49.72 22.19
CA ASP A 31 21.65 -50.52 22.18
C ASP A 31 22.91 -49.64 22.25
N HIS A 32 22.76 -48.31 22.49
CA HIS A 32 23.85 -47.33 22.52
C HIS A 32 24.57 -47.12 21.17
N ARG A 33 23.96 -47.47 20.04
CA ARG A 33 24.49 -47.18 18.71
C ARG A 33 24.13 -45.75 18.29
N PRO A 34 25.00 -45.02 17.58
CA PRO A 34 24.70 -43.68 17.14
C PRO A 34 23.56 -43.65 16.14
N VAL A 35 22.66 -42.71 16.31
CA VAL A 35 21.52 -42.45 15.38
C VAL A 35 21.90 -41.27 14.48
N GLU A 36 22.23 -41.59 13.22
CA GLU A 36 22.49 -40.58 12.20
C GLU A 36 21.20 -40.01 11.62
N TYR A 37 21.27 -38.79 11.11
CA TYR A 37 20.13 -38.07 10.50
C TYR A 37 18.90 -37.87 11.42
N ALA A 38 19.06 -37.96 12.74
CA ALA A 38 18.01 -37.53 13.65
C ALA A 38 17.92 -36.01 13.64
N THR A 39 16.71 -35.48 13.42
CA THR A 39 16.43 -34.04 13.49
C THR A 39 16.30 -33.61 14.93
N VAL A 40 17.20 -32.75 15.39
CA VAL A 40 17.18 -32.14 16.72
C VAL A 40 16.72 -30.71 16.60
N VAL A 41 15.57 -30.39 17.19
CA VAL A 41 14.96 -29.05 17.18
C VAL A 41 15.18 -28.39 18.52
N LEU A 42 15.77 -27.21 18.53
CA LEU A 42 15.99 -26.38 19.70
C LEU A 42 14.83 -25.36 19.83
N GLN A 43 14.21 -25.32 21.00
CA GLN A 43 13.12 -24.41 21.32
C GLN A 43 13.34 -23.74 22.68
N THR A 44 12.63 -22.62 22.92
CA THR A 44 12.45 -22.10 24.27
C THR A 44 11.58 -23.06 25.09
N PRO A 45 11.57 -22.96 26.44
CA PRO A 45 10.66 -23.76 27.27
C PRO A 45 9.17 -23.63 26.87
N ASP A 46 8.78 -22.47 26.35
CA ASP A 46 7.42 -22.16 25.88
C ASP A 46 7.15 -22.61 24.45
N SER A 47 7.97 -23.52 23.91
CA SER A 47 7.83 -24.14 22.56
C SER A 47 8.05 -23.19 21.37
N VAL A 48 8.76 -22.07 21.56
CA VAL A 48 9.15 -21.20 20.45
C VAL A 48 10.40 -21.76 19.77
N TYR A 49 10.34 -21.97 18.46
CA TYR A 49 11.46 -22.49 17.67
C TYR A 49 12.65 -21.53 17.68
N ILE A 50 13.86 -22.08 17.87
CA ILE A 50 15.11 -21.31 17.83
C ILE A 50 15.95 -21.77 16.62
N ASN A 51 16.22 -23.10 16.52
CA ASN A 51 17.06 -23.66 15.46
C ASN A 51 16.80 -25.17 15.34
N SER A 52 17.29 -25.79 14.26
CA SER A 52 17.32 -27.25 14.13
C SER A 52 18.60 -27.71 13.41
N VAL A 53 19.09 -28.86 13.79
CA VAL A 53 20.24 -29.53 13.16
C VAL A 53 19.95 -31.02 13.02
N MET A 54 20.64 -31.68 12.12
CA MET A 54 20.65 -33.16 12.04
C MET A 54 21.89 -33.70 12.72
N THR A 55 21.74 -34.88 13.29
CA THR A 55 22.91 -35.62 13.82
C THR A 55 23.80 -36.10 12.68
N ASP A 56 25.11 -36.07 12.91
CA ASP A 56 26.09 -36.62 12.00
C ASP A 56 26.11 -38.17 12.06
N SER A 57 27.01 -38.81 11.30
CA SER A 57 27.16 -40.26 11.26
C SER A 57 27.56 -40.90 12.59
N LEU A 58 28.01 -40.11 13.56
CA LEU A 58 28.36 -40.54 14.92
C LEU A 58 27.28 -40.13 15.95
N GLY A 59 26.12 -39.63 15.48
CA GLY A 59 24.99 -39.22 16.30
C GLY A 59 25.15 -37.85 16.99
N TYR A 60 26.19 -37.07 16.72
CA TYR A 60 26.43 -35.80 17.38
C TYR A 60 25.63 -34.66 16.74
N PHE A 61 25.23 -33.73 17.59
CA PHE A 61 24.62 -32.47 17.19
C PHE A 61 25.22 -31.30 17.98
N THR A 62 25.17 -30.10 17.40
CA THR A 62 25.68 -28.88 18.02
C THR A 62 24.85 -27.67 17.63
N PHE A 63 24.49 -26.83 18.64
CA PHE A 63 23.87 -25.51 18.44
C PHE A 63 24.73 -24.41 19.07
N LYS A 64 24.69 -23.23 18.48
CA LYS A 64 25.11 -21.98 19.13
C LYS A 64 23.87 -21.22 19.56
N SER A 65 23.66 -21.08 20.88
CA SER A 65 22.49 -20.38 21.42
C SER A 65 22.81 -19.71 22.74
N SER A 66 22.14 -18.60 23.02
CA SER A 66 22.17 -17.93 24.33
C SER A 66 21.00 -18.35 25.23
N GLN A 67 20.09 -19.19 24.71
CA GLN A 67 18.91 -19.62 25.45
C GLN A 67 19.24 -20.64 26.52
N ASN A 68 18.83 -20.38 27.77
CA ASN A 68 18.91 -21.29 28.89
C ASN A 68 17.86 -20.91 29.94
N PRO A 69 16.93 -21.77 30.37
CA PRO A 69 16.75 -23.17 29.90
C PRO A 69 16.18 -23.26 28.47
N TYR A 70 16.33 -24.43 27.86
CA TYR A 70 15.86 -24.71 26.52
C TYR A 70 15.24 -26.10 26.40
N ARG A 71 14.38 -26.31 25.38
CA ARG A 71 13.73 -27.58 25.01
C ARG A 71 14.40 -28.13 23.77
N LEU A 72 14.66 -29.46 23.77
CA LEU A 72 15.04 -30.22 22.58
C LEU A 72 13.89 -31.15 22.20
N ILE A 73 13.55 -31.19 20.91
CA ILE A 73 12.69 -32.20 20.31
C ILE A 73 13.53 -32.98 19.34
N ILE A 74 13.64 -34.30 19.57
CA ILE A 74 14.42 -35.20 18.73
C ILE A 74 13.46 -36.07 17.95
N GLN A 75 13.64 -36.13 16.63
CA GLN A 75 12.79 -36.87 15.71
C GLN A 75 13.63 -37.69 14.73
N HIS A 76 13.20 -38.93 14.53
CA HIS A 76 13.78 -39.82 13.54
C HIS A 76 12.72 -40.78 13.01
N LEU A 77 12.85 -41.24 11.76
CA LEU A 77 11.87 -42.08 11.08
C LEU A 77 11.59 -43.41 11.79
N LEU A 78 12.60 -43.98 12.44
CA LEU A 78 12.58 -45.31 13.07
C LEU A 78 12.37 -45.27 14.59
N TYR A 79 12.36 -44.07 15.21
CA TYR A 79 12.31 -43.93 16.67
C TYR A 79 11.16 -43.03 17.11
N ASN A 80 10.70 -43.24 18.34
CA ASN A 80 9.70 -42.38 18.95
C ASN A 80 10.25 -40.95 19.17
N THR A 81 9.45 -39.92 18.87
CA THR A 81 9.83 -38.52 19.17
C THR A 81 10.07 -38.36 20.66
N LYS A 82 11.21 -37.71 21.01
CA LYS A 82 11.58 -37.46 22.38
C LYS A 82 11.69 -35.95 22.62
N GLU A 83 11.02 -35.47 23.68
CA GLU A 83 11.07 -34.08 24.12
C GLU A 83 11.73 -34.00 25.48
N LEU A 84 12.72 -33.09 25.61
CA LEU A 84 13.52 -32.95 26.83
C LEU A 84 13.79 -31.47 27.11
N LEU A 85 13.75 -31.09 28.38
CA LEU A 85 14.15 -29.77 28.87
C LEU A 85 15.54 -29.82 29.47
N TYR A 86 16.40 -28.91 29.08
CA TYR A 86 17.77 -28.79 29.56
C TYR A 86 18.10 -27.38 30.06
N ASN A 87 19.07 -27.31 30.97
CA ASN A 87 19.64 -26.08 31.49
C ASN A 87 21.18 -26.09 31.44
N SER A 88 21.79 -27.08 30.77
CA SER A 88 23.22 -27.24 30.63
C SER A 88 23.67 -27.26 29.17
N ALA A 89 24.87 -26.78 28.88
CA ALA A 89 25.41 -26.72 27.50
C ALA A 89 25.75 -28.12 26.92
N ASN A 90 25.90 -29.12 27.74
CA ASN A 90 26.15 -30.50 27.31
C ASN A 90 25.00 -31.39 27.76
N THR A 91 24.26 -31.96 26.80
CA THR A 91 23.09 -32.80 27.05
C THR A 91 23.43 -34.26 27.28
N GLY A 92 24.72 -34.65 27.06
CA GLY A 92 25.15 -36.05 27.12
C GLY A 92 24.56 -36.90 26.01
N ASN A 93 24.45 -38.22 26.28
CA ASN A 93 23.79 -39.16 25.37
C ASN A 93 22.30 -39.16 25.60
N ILE A 94 21.53 -38.95 24.54
CA ILE A 94 20.07 -39.02 24.54
C ILE A 94 19.66 -40.31 23.85
N VAL A 95 19.05 -41.23 24.59
CA VAL A 95 18.60 -42.52 24.08
C VAL A 95 17.22 -42.35 23.45
N LEU A 96 17.04 -42.84 22.22
CA LEU A 96 15.75 -42.92 21.56
C LEU A 96 15.19 -44.34 21.64
N ASP A 97 13.88 -44.47 21.83
CA ASP A 97 13.14 -45.70 21.90
C ASP A 97 12.58 -46.06 20.51
N ASP A 98 12.68 -47.33 20.11
CA ASP A 98 12.20 -47.81 18.82
C ASP A 98 10.71 -47.54 18.63
N SER A 99 10.33 -47.10 17.44
CA SER A 99 8.92 -46.88 17.06
C SER A 99 8.32 -48.24 16.62
N SER A 100 7.57 -48.87 17.49
CA SER A 100 6.83 -50.11 17.17
C SER A 100 5.48 -49.93 16.50
N ARG A 101 5.15 -48.69 16.05
CA ARG A 101 3.86 -48.37 15.42
C ARG A 101 4.00 -47.93 13.97
N ALA A 102 3.05 -48.34 13.11
CA ALA A 102 2.83 -47.76 11.80
C ALA A 102 2.77 -46.23 11.90
N LEU A 103 3.47 -45.57 10.98
CA LEU A 103 3.65 -44.12 10.93
C LEU A 103 2.30 -43.38 11.01
N ASP A 104 1.92 -42.96 12.19
CA ASP A 104 0.98 -41.85 12.33
C ASP A 104 1.72 -40.55 11.93
N GLU A 105 1.10 -39.76 11.08
CA GLU A 105 1.65 -38.52 10.54
C GLU A 105 1.96 -37.56 11.68
N ILE A 106 3.24 -37.44 12.07
CA ILE A 106 3.69 -36.49 13.10
C ILE A 106 3.72 -35.08 12.48
N THR A 107 2.70 -34.31 12.76
CA THR A 107 2.65 -32.90 12.40
C THR A 107 3.46 -32.10 13.41
N VAL A 108 4.71 -31.80 13.11
CA VAL A 108 5.50 -30.81 13.89
C VAL A 108 4.94 -29.42 13.57
N LYS A 109 4.17 -28.85 14.46
CA LYS A 109 3.77 -27.45 14.40
C LYS A 109 4.94 -26.57 14.86
N GLY A 110 5.95 -26.40 14.01
CA GLY A 110 6.94 -25.35 14.18
C GLY A 110 6.24 -23.99 14.14
N TYR A 111 6.42 -23.16 15.15
CA TYR A 111 5.85 -21.80 15.16
C TYR A 111 6.66 -20.92 14.21
N ARG A 112 6.25 -20.82 12.95
CA ARG A 112 6.82 -19.86 12.00
C ARG A 112 6.24 -18.47 12.30
N PRO A 113 7.08 -17.44 12.55
CA PRO A 113 6.54 -16.11 12.85
C PRO A 113 5.71 -15.57 11.67
N ALA A 114 4.62 -14.90 11.95
CA ALA A 114 3.78 -14.27 10.92
C ALA A 114 4.51 -13.10 10.23
N VAL A 115 5.52 -12.53 10.86
CA VAL A 115 6.38 -11.49 10.29
C VAL A 115 7.84 -11.83 10.54
N THR A 116 8.67 -11.64 9.53
CA THR A 116 10.12 -11.70 9.62
C THR A 116 10.70 -10.35 9.21
N VAL A 117 11.85 -10.00 9.78
CA VAL A 117 12.55 -8.76 9.46
C VAL A 117 13.91 -9.11 8.89
N ALA A 118 14.15 -8.71 7.65
CA ALA A 118 15.44 -8.91 6.98
C ALA A 118 15.66 -7.77 5.96
N ASN A 119 16.88 -7.26 5.90
CA ASN A 119 17.32 -6.24 4.94
C ASN A 119 16.35 -5.03 4.87
N GLY A 120 15.93 -4.54 6.05
CA GLY A 120 15.03 -3.40 6.14
C GLY A 120 13.56 -3.65 5.78
N LYS A 121 13.18 -4.90 5.49
CA LYS A 121 11.83 -5.26 5.08
C LYS A 121 11.09 -6.00 6.19
N LEU A 122 9.86 -5.60 6.44
CA LEU A 122 8.91 -6.37 7.25
C LEU A 122 8.17 -7.33 6.33
N THR A 123 8.59 -8.57 6.30
CA THR A 123 7.99 -9.61 5.44
C THR A 123 6.93 -10.38 6.21
N TYR A 124 5.68 -10.23 5.79
CA TYR A 124 4.52 -10.93 6.34
C TYR A 124 4.23 -12.18 5.53
N ASP A 125 4.11 -13.34 6.20
CA ASP A 125 3.54 -14.56 5.64
C ASP A 125 2.02 -14.37 5.55
N MET A 126 1.51 -14.06 4.36
CA MET A 126 0.12 -13.68 4.17
C MET A 126 -0.86 -14.82 4.43
N PRO A 127 -0.64 -16.07 3.97
CA PRO A 127 -1.49 -17.20 4.33
C PRO A 127 -1.69 -17.32 5.85
N ARG A 128 -0.63 -17.13 6.62
CA ARG A 128 -0.68 -17.19 8.07
C ARG A 128 -1.35 -15.98 8.70
N LEU A 129 -1.01 -14.77 8.26
CA LEU A 129 -1.65 -13.55 8.73
C LEU A 129 -3.15 -13.58 8.52
N LEU A 130 -3.62 -14.23 7.45
CA LEU A 130 -5.00 -14.28 7.00
C LEU A 130 -5.78 -15.53 7.43
N GLU A 131 -5.13 -16.52 8.06
CA GLU A 131 -5.71 -17.83 8.41
C GLU A 131 -7.07 -17.73 9.10
N ASN A 132 -7.20 -16.78 10.04
CA ASN A 132 -8.41 -16.57 10.82
C ASN A 132 -9.11 -15.24 10.48
N LYS A 133 -8.89 -14.68 9.28
CA LYS A 133 -9.53 -13.45 8.82
C LYS A 133 -10.62 -13.74 7.78
N ALA A 134 -11.61 -12.87 7.74
CA ALA A 134 -12.72 -12.99 6.79
C ALA A 134 -12.46 -12.16 5.51
N VAL A 135 -11.24 -12.25 4.95
CA VAL A 135 -10.83 -11.55 3.73
C VAL A 135 -11.06 -12.42 2.50
N SER A 136 -11.34 -11.81 1.34
CA SER A 136 -11.65 -12.52 0.10
C SER A 136 -10.72 -12.17 -1.06
N ASN A 137 -10.07 -11.01 -1.02
CA ASN A 137 -9.22 -10.49 -2.09
C ASN A 137 -7.94 -9.83 -1.56
N ALA A 138 -7.04 -9.46 -2.49
CA ALA A 138 -5.76 -8.84 -2.16
C ALA A 138 -5.91 -7.47 -1.49
N TYR A 139 -6.90 -6.68 -1.90
CA TYR A 139 -7.17 -5.37 -1.30
C TYR A 139 -7.53 -5.50 0.18
N GLU A 140 -8.48 -6.37 0.52
CA GLU A 140 -8.84 -6.65 1.92
C GLU A 140 -7.65 -7.24 2.70
N SER A 141 -6.81 -8.03 2.03
CA SER A 141 -5.62 -8.65 2.63
C SER A 141 -4.57 -7.62 3.03
N ILE A 142 -4.30 -6.63 2.18
CA ILE A 142 -3.36 -5.54 2.48
C ILE A 142 -3.83 -4.73 3.70
N LEU A 143 -5.14 -4.48 3.82
CA LEU A 143 -5.70 -3.78 4.97
C LEU A 143 -5.58 -4.56 6.28
N GLN A 144 -5.18 -5.84 6.24
CA GLN A 144 -4.84 -6.61 7.44
C GLN A 144 -3.40 -6.39 7.91
N LEU A 145 -2.55 -5.78 7.10
CA LEU A 145 -1.18 -5.46 7.50
C LEU A 145 -1.17 -4.37 8.59
N PRO A 146 -0.29 -4.47 9.59
CA PRO A 146 -0.17 -3.45 10.64
C PRO A 146 0.08 -2.05 10.07
N GLY A 147 -0.64 -1.06 10.60
CA GLY A 147 -0.51 0.34 10.18
C GLY A 147 -1.12 0.68 8.82
N VAL A 148 -1.61 -0.31 8.07
CA VAL A 148 -2.28 -0.09 6.77
C VAL A 148 -3.77 0.13 6.98
N ARG A 149 -4.29 1.20 6.39
CA ARG A 149 -5.72 1.54 6.44
C ARG A 149 -6.20 2.16 5.11
N GLU A 150 -7.49 2.17 4.91
CA GLU A 150 -8.13 2.92 3.84
C GLU A 150 -8.58 4.29 4.35
N GLN A 151 -8.25 5.33 3.61
CA GLN A 151 -8.75 6.67 3.84
C GLN A 151 -9.06 7.33 2.50
N ASP A 152 -10.30 7.80 2.32
CA ASP A 152 -10.79 8.48 1.11
C ASP A 152 -10.52 7.67 -0.20
N GLY A 153 -10.70 6.35 -0.11
CA GLY A 153 -10.48 5.42 -1.23
C GLY A 153 -9.02 5.12 -1.53
N LYS A 154 -8.07 5.62 -0.75
CA LYS A 154 -6.64 5.34 -0.90
C LYS A 154 -6.14 4.43 0.21
N ILE A 155 -5.17 3.59 -0.13
CA ILE A 155 -4.42 2.81 0.87
C ILE A 155 -3.35 3.73 1.46
N ILE A 156 -3.33 3.87 2.77
CA ILE A 156 -2.30 4.63 3.48
C ILE A 156 -1.61 3.76 4.51
N LEU A 157 -0.34 4.03 4.75
CA LEU A 157 0.46 3.44 5.80
C LEU A 157 0.71 4.50 6.87
N ALA A 158 0.38 4.21 8.13
CA ALA A 158 0.51 5.16 9.23
C ALA A 158 1.89 5.79 9.28
N GLY A 159 1.95 7.13 9.35
CA GLY A 159 3.19 7.92 9.42
C GLY A 159 4.01 7.96 8.14
N THR A 160 3.38 7.80 6.98
CA THR A 160 4.00 8.05 5.68
C THR A 160 3.14 9.03 4.88
N ASN A 161 3.76 9.83 4.02
CA ASN A 161 3.05 10.81 3.18
C ASN A 161 2.43 10.18 1.94
N GLY A 162 2.85 8.95 1.61
CA GLY A 162 2.35 8.17 0.48
C GLY A 162 2.88 6.75 0.54
N ILE A 163 2.35 5.89 -0.32
CA ILE A 163 2.75 4.50 -0.42
C ILE A 163 2.71 4.04 -1.88
N THR A 164 3.74 3.34 -2.30
CA THR A 164 3.79 2.67 -3.59
C THR A 164 3.52 1.18 -3.42
N ILE A 165 2.59 0.63 -4.21
CA ILE A 165 2.38 -0.82 -4.26
C ILE A 165 3.25 -1.41 -5.38
N ILE A 166 4.05 -2.39 -5.00
CA ILE A 166 4.93 -3.16 -5.86
C ILE A 166 4.34 -4.55 -6.04
N LEU A 167 4.40 -5.10 -7.24
CA LEU A 167 3.92 -6.45 -7.53
C LEU A 167 5.09 -7.31 -8.01
N ASN A 168 5.41 -8.39 -7.27
CA ASN A 168 6.52 -9.30 -7.57
C ASN A 168 7.86 -8.57 -7.80
N GLY A 169 8.16 -7.58 -6.94
CA GLY A 169 9.41 -6.80 -7.02
C GLY A 169 9.42 -5.69 -8.09
N LYS A 170 8.32 -5.48 -8.81
CA LYS A 170 8.22 -4.45 -9.86
C LYS A 170 7.18 -3.40 -9.47
N PRO A 171 7.50 -2.10 -9.55
CA PRO A 171 6.51 -1.06 -9.29
C PRO A 171 5.38 -1.16 -10.30
N SER A 172 4.16 -0.97 -9.80
CA SER A 172 3.00 -0.94 -10.67
C SER A 172 2.99 0.37 -11.47
N THR A 173 2.78 0.26 -12.77
CA THR A 173 2.61 1.42 -13.68
C THR A 173 1.14 1.88 -13.76
N MET A 174 0.26 1.19 -13.05
CA MET A 174 -1.16 1.51 -12.96
C MET A 174 -1.40 2.75 -12.12
N SER A 175 -2.45 3.50 -12.43
CA SER A 175 -2.96 4.48 -11.48
C SER A 175 -3.42 3.80 -10.17
N ILE A 176 -3.48 4.56 -9.07
CA ILE A 176 -3.92 4.04 -7.77
C ILE A 176 -5.29 3.38 -7.88
N ASP A 177 -6.24 3.99 -8.60
CA ASP A 177 -7.58 3.43 -8.78
C ASP A 177 -7.57 2.10 -9.53
N GLN A 178 -6.76 1.99 -10.60
CA GLN A 178 -6.61 0.74 -11.34
C GLN A 178 -5.98 -0.35 -10.49
N LEU A 179 -4.97 0.03 -9.70
CA LEU A 179 -4.30 -0.90 -8.80
C LEU A 179 -5.26 -1.41 -7.71
N ILE A 180 -6.06 -0.53 -7.13
CA ILE A 180 -7.10 -0.91 -6.15
C ILE A 180 -8.11 -1.87 -6.79
N GLU A 181 -8.56 -1.59 -8.01
CA GLU A 181 -9.49 -2.49 -8.71
C GLU A 181 -8.81 -3.83 -9.06
N LEU A 182 -7.53 -3.82 -9.45
CA LEU A 182 -6.76 -5.05 -9.64
C LEU A 182 -6.69 -5.86 -8.33
N LEU A 183 -6.37 -5.21 -7.22
CA LEU A 183 -6.25 -5.87 -5.90
C LEU A 183 -7.58 -6.42 -5.40
N LYS A 184 -8.70 -5.71 -5.63
CA LYS A 184 -10.05 -6.22 -5.31
C LYS A 184 -10.40 -7.48 -6.10
N ASN A 185 -9.86 -7.61 -7.31
CA ASN A 185 -10.09 -8.75 -8.18
C ASN A 185 -8.99 -9.83 -8.10
N THR A 186 -7.91 -9.56 -7.37
CA THR A 186 -6.86 -10.55 -7.10
C THR A 186 -7.25 -11.38 -5.88
N PRO A 187 -7.31 -12.72 -6.00
CA PRO A 187 -7.62 -13.60 -4.87
C PRO A 187 -6.62 -13.43 -3.71
N GLN A 188 -7.12 -13.45 -2.48
CA GLN A 188 -6.24 -13.44 -1.29
C GLN A 188 -5.21 -14.58 -1.31
N THR A 189 -5.60 -15.74 -1.84
CA THR A 189 -4.76 -16.95 -1.90
C THR A 189 -3.58 -16.81 -2.85
N ARG A 190 -3.58 -15.82 -3.73
CA ARG A 190 -2.44 -15.51 -4.58
C ARG A 190 -1.34 -14.74 -3.85
N ILE A 191 -1.64 -14.11 -2.73
CA ILE A 191 -0.60 -13.37 -1.99
C ILE A 191 0.12 -14.34 -1.08
N VAL A 192 1.37 -14.63 -1.41
CA VAL A 192 2.25 -15.49 -0.59
C VAL A 192 2.88 -14.68 0.53
N LYS A 193 3.39 -13.49 0.21
CA LYS A 193 4.05 -12.58 1.14
C LYS A 193 3.67 -11.14 0.84
N ALA A 194 3.70 -10.30 1.87
CA ALA A 194 3.69 -8.85 1.73
C ALA A 194 4.91 -8.27 2.46
N GLU A 195 5.70 -7.48 1.76
CA GLU A 195 6.87 -6.82 2.33
C GLU A 195 6.56 -5.35 2.52
N ILE A 196 6.53 -4.88 3.77
CA ILE A 196 6.43 -3.45 4.08
C ILE A 196 7.84 -2.89 4.15
N MET A 197 8.11 -1.87 3.35
CA MET A 197 9.35 -1.10 3.33
C MET A 197 9.01 0.35 3.63
N TYR A 198 9.47 0.89 4.75
CA TYR A 198 9.29 2.30 5.09
C TYR A 198 10.27 3.19 4.33
N SER A 199 11.34 2.60 3.84
CA SER A 199 12.30 3.19 2.90
C SER A 199 12.58 2.15 1.81
N ALA A 200 11.92 2.28 0.67
CA ALA A 200 12.11 1.33 -0.43
C ALA A 200 13.52 1.44 -1.00
N PRO A 201 14.28 0.33 -1.11
CA PRO A 201 15.57 0.33 -1.75
C PRO A 201 15.48 0.82 -3.20
N PRO A 202 16.45 1.63 -3.68
CA PRO A 202 16.39 2.28 -5.00
C PRO A 202 16.26 1.33 -6.20
N GLN A 203 16.71 0.07 -6.07
CA GLN A 203 16.55 -0.96 -7.11
C GLN A 203 15.10 -1.29 -7.46
N TYR A 204 14.14 -0.88 -6.65
CA TYR A 204 12.72 -0.95 -7.00
C TYR A 204 12.25 0.23 -7.85
N HIS A 205 13.11 1.22 -8.15
CA HIS A 205 12.77 2.46 -8.87
C HIS A 205 11.59 3.22 -8.27
N VAL A 206 11.39 3.07 -6.97
CA VAL A 206 10.46 3.82 -6.14
C VAL A 206 11.21 4.40 -4.97
N ARG A 207 10.68 5.46 -4.38
CA ARG A 207 11.21 6.11 -3.18
C ARG A 207 10.14 6.14 -2.11
N GLY A 208 10.51 6.52 -0.89
CA GLY A 208 9.59 6.56 0.22
C GLY A 208 9.13 5.16 0.65
N ALA A 209 7.90 5.08 1.14
CA ALA A 209 7.34 3.82 1.63
C ALA A 209 6.73 2.99 0.50
N ALA A 210 6.89 1.66 0.58
CA ALA A 210 6.31 0.74 -0.37
C ALA A 210 5.80 -0.54 0.30
N ILE A 211 4.80 -1.17 -0.32
CA ILE A 211 4.36 -2.53 -0.01
C ILE A 211 4.56 -3.39 -1.25
N ASN A 212 5.45 -4.38 -1.16
CA ASN A 212 5.66 -5.34 -2.22
C ASN A 212 4.82 -6.60 -1.97
N LEU A 213 3.93 -6.91 -2.89
CA LEU A 213 3.09 -8.10 -2.86
C LEU A 213 3.73 -9.19 -3.72
N ILE A 214 4.12 -10.26 -3.08
CA ILE A 214 4.63 -11.45 -3.76
C ILE A 214 3.42 -12.35 -4.05
N LEU A 215 3.08 -12.45 -5.32
CA LEU A 215 1.94 -13.24 -5.80
C LEU A 215 2.39 -14.65 -6.17
N ASP A 216 1.57 -15.66 -5.82
CA ASP A 216 1.71 -17.03 -6.35
C ASP A 216 1.29 -17.03 -7.83
N GLY A 217 1.99 -17.78 -8.64
CA GLY A 217 1.72 -17.88 -10.08
C GLY A 217 2.97 -17.78 -10.93
N GLY A 218 4.16 -17.78 -10.29
CA GLY A 218 5.44 -17.93 -10.97
C GLY A 218 5.62 -19.31 -11.60
N ILE A 219 6.74 -19.50 -12.26
CA ILE A 219 7.16 -20.75 -12.89
C ILE A 219 7.16 -21.88 -11.86
N THR A 220 6.59 -23.03 -12.22
CA THR A 220 6.44 -24.22 -11.34
C THR A 220 7.03 -25.45 -12.02
N ASP A 221 7.45 -26.45 -11.23
CA ASP A 221 8.02 -27.69 -11.77
C ASP A 221 7.03 -28.56 -12.56
N GLN A 222 5.74 -28.25 -12.48
CA GLN A 222 4.67 -28.98 -13.19
C GLN A 222 3.76 -28.00 -13.92
N ASN A 223 3.17 -28.46 -15.02
CA ASN A 223 2.13 -27.71 -15.72
C ASN A 223 0.92 -27.50 -14.80
N ARG A 224 0.54 -26.25 -14.60
CA ARG A 224 -0.55 -25.86 -13.72
C ARG A 224 -1.44 -24.84 -14.39
N PHE A 225 -2.75 -25.10 -14.37
CA PHE A 225 -3.75 -24.13 -14.77
C PHE A 225 -4.71 -23.89 -13.59
N GLN A 226 -4.97 -22.62 -13.31
CA GLN A 226 -5.87 -22.21 -12.24
C GLN A 226 -6.58 -20.92 -12.59
N GLY A 227 -7.77 -20.72 -12.04
CA GLY A 227 -8.51 -19.51 -12.26
C GLY A 227 -9.45 -19.19 -11.09
N GLN A 228 -9.90 -17.93 -11.08
CA GLN A 228 -10.92 -17.46 -10.16
C GLN A 228 -11.85 -16.50 -10.89
N PHE A 229 -13.14 -16.68 -10.67
CA PHE A 229 -14.18 -15.75 -11.01
C PHE A 229 -14.63 -15.01 -9.75
N ASN A 230 -14.82 -13.70 -9.86
CA ASN A 230 -15.34 -12.84 -8.79
C ASN A 230 -16.51 -12.03 -9.32
N SER A 231 -17.53 -11.84 -8.50
CA SER A 231 -18.63 -10.92 -8.78
C SER A 231 -19.05 -10.24 -7.49
N SER A 232 -19.31 -8.94 -7.55
CA SER A 232 -19.90 -8.22 -6.44
C SER A 232 -20.97 -7.25 -6.89
N TYR A 233 -22.02 -7.17 -6.08
CA TYR A 233 -23.07 -6.18 -6.19
C TYR A 233 -23.06 -5.32 -4.94
N SER A 234 -22.97 -4.00 -5.13
CA SER A 234 -23.02 -3.04 -4.03
C SER A 234 -24.23 -2.13 -4.20
N GLN A 235 -25.08 -2.06 -3.18
CA GLN A 235 -26.16 -1.09 -3.10
C GLN A 235 -25.73 0.07 -2.21
N ARG A 236 -25.42 1.18 -2.84
CA ARG A 236 -25.23 2.52 -2.27
C ARG A 236 -26.52 3.33 -2.46
N THR A 237 -26.43 4.64 -2.64
CA THR A 237 -27.55 5.41 -3.20
C THR A 237 -27.96 4.84 -4.56
N TYR A 238 -26.99 4.44 -5.37
CA TYR A 238 -27.17 3.70 -6.62
C TYR A 238 -26.42 2.37 -6.59
N GLU A 239 -26.77 1.51 -7.52
CA GLU A 239 -26.15 0.21 -7.73
C GLU A 239 -24.74 0.33 -8.33
N ARG A 240 -23.90 -0.64 -7.97
CA ARG A 240 -22.60 -0.85 -8.59
C ARG A 240 -22.33 -2.35 -8.71
N VAL A 241 -21.85 -2.78 -9.88
CA VAL A 241 -21.52 -4.16 -10.20
C VAL A 241 -20.04 -4.22 -10.60
N ASP A 242 -19.32 -5.15 -9.97
CA ASP A 242 -17.93 -5.48 -10.31
C ASP A 242 -17.88 -6.97 -10.66
N MET A 243 -17.23 -7.32 -11.79
CA MET A 243 -16.98 -8.69 -12.18
C MET A 243 -15.53 -8.85 -12.61
N GLY A 244 -14.89 -9.92 -12.20
CA GLY A 244 -13.50 -10.18 -12.50
C GLY A 244 -13.22 -11.64 -12.83
N LEU A 245 -12.29 -11.88 -13.74
CA LEU A 245 -11.74 -13.17 -14.10
C LEU A 245 -10.22 -13.10 -14.00
N THR A 246 -9.65 -14.04 -13.26
CA THR A 246 -8.20 -14.23 -13.18
C THR A 246 -7.88 -15.65 -13.64
N LEU A 247 -6.94 -15.78 -14.58
CA LEU A 247 -6.42 -17.05 -15.07
C LEU A 247 -4.90 -17.06 -14.92
N VAL A 248 -4.34 -18.18 -14.52
CA VAL A 248 -2.89 -18.39 -14.42
C VAL A 248 -2.54 -19.73 -15.06
N TYR A 249 -1.57 -19.70 -15.95
CA TYR A 249 -0.98 -20.90 -16.53
C TYR A 249 0.52 -20.89 -16.29
N SER A 250 1.06 -21.97 -15.77
CA SER A 250 2.46 -22.10 -15.42
C SER A 250 3.02 -23.44 -15.89
N THR A 251 4.28 -23.41 -16.34
CA THR A 251 5.10 -24.57 -16.74
C THR A 251 6.49 -24.43 -16.13
N PRO A 252 7.41 -25.39 -16.25
CA PRO A 252 8.79 -25.25 -15.76
C PRO A 252 9.61 -24.10 -16.34
N LYS A 253 9.23 -23.58 -17.51
CA LYS A 253 9.96 -22.49 -18.17
C LYS A 253 9.13 -21.24 -18.44
N PHE A 254 7.82 -21.33 -18.34
CA PHE A 254 6.93 -20.23 -18.73
C PHE A 254 5.77 -20.11 -17.75
N SER A 255 5.44 -18.88 -17.37
CA SER A 255 4.25 -18.57 -16.61
C SER A 255 3.54 -17.38 -17.22
N THR A 256 2.20 -17.42 -17.28
CA THR A 256 1.40 -16.28 -17.71
C THR A 256 0.18 -16.12 -16.81
N ASP A 257 -0.17 -14.88 -16.52
CA ASP A 257 -1.42 -14.53 -15.88
C ASP A 257 -2.24 -13.59 -16.77
N PHE A 258 -3.53 -13.83 -16.79
CA PHE A 258 -4.53 -12.97 -17.42
C PHE A 258 -5.52 -12.51 -16.37
N MET A 259 -5.77 -11.21 -16.33
CA MET A 259 -6.78 -10.62 -15.46
C MET A 259 -7.67 -9.69 -16.28
N TYR A 260 -8.96 -9.86 -16.14
CA TYR A 260 -9.97 -8.97 -16.70
C TYR A 260 -10.95 -8.58 -15.61
N ASN A 261 -11.27 -7.30 -15.56
CA ASN A 261 -12.28 -6.77 -14.67
C ASN A 261 -13.16 -5.75 -15.42
N ILE A 262 -14.46 -5.83 -15.16
CA ILE A 262 -15.43 -4.82 -15.54
C ILE A 262 -16.06 -4.25 -14.28
N ASN A 263 -16.11 -2.91 -14.22
CA ASN A 263 -16.72 -2.16 -13.15
C ASN A 263 -17.75 -1.20 -13.75
N ASN A 264 -19.00 -1.37 -13.39
CA ASN A 264 -20.13 -0.57 -13.88
C ASN A 264 -20.93 -0.06 -12.69
N GLY A 265 -21.26 1.22 -12.69
CA GLY A 265 -22.03 1.78 -11.58
C GLY A 265 -22.32 3.26 -11.69
N ARG A 266 -22.93 3.76 -10.61
CA ARG A 266 -23.25 5.17 -10.46
C ARG A 266 -22.69 5.69 -9.15
N ASN A 267 -22.22 6.94 -9.18
CA ASN A 267 -21.79 7.69 -7.98
C ASN A 267 -22.64 8.92 -7.80
N ILE A 268 -22.73 9.40 -6.56
CA ILE A 268 -23.25 10.73 -6.23
C ILE A 268 -22.08 11.67 -5.92
N THR A 269 -22.27 12.94 -6.24
CA THR A 269 -21.36 14.04 -5.86
C THR A 269 -22.24 15.16 -5.30
N ASN A 270 -22.45 15.13 -4.00
CA ASN A 270 -23.29 16.11 -3.32
C ASN A 270 -22.45 16.98 -2.39
N LEU A 271 -22.68 18.28 -2.42
CA LEU A 271 -21.99 19.26 -1.59
C LEU A 271 -22.97 20.35 -1.16
N ASP A 272 -23.01 20.67 0.11
CA ASP A 272 -23.62 21.91 0.58
C ASP A 272 -22.49 22.88 0.98
N LEU A 273 -22.54 24.07 0.40
CA LEU A 273 -21.59 25.15 0.54
C LEU A 273 -22.27 26.36 1.20
N ASP A 274 -21.66 26.90 2.24
CA ASP A 274 -22.00 28.14 2.91
C ASP A 274 -20.75 29.02 2.90
N SER A 275 -20.80 30.12 2.14
CA SER A 275 -19.67 31.00 1.85
C SER A 275 -20.03 32.46 2.15
N LYS A 276 -19.41 33.06 3.15
CA LYS A 276 -19.48 34.50 3.41
C LYS A 276 -18.37 35.21 2.69
N HIS A 277 -18.64 35.74 1.50
CA HIS A 277 -17.63 36.25 0.58
C HIS A 277 -17.61 37.80 0.63
N SER A 278 -16.47 38.37 0.98
CA SER A 278 -16.24 39.82 0.95
C SER A 278 -15.73 40.23 -0.43
N TYR A 279 -16.46 41.13 -1.09
CA TYR A 279 -16.08 41.69 -2.39
C TYR A 279 -16.49 43.16 -2.49
N ASN A 280 -15.60 44.03 -2.92
CA ASN A 280 -15.82 45.49 -3.05
C ASN A 280 -16.46 46.13 -1.79
N GLY A 281 -15.95 45.76 -0.60
CA GLY A 281 -16.43 46.28 0.68
C GLY A 281 -17.79 45.75 1.15
N SER A 282 -18.44 44.91 0.37
CA SER A 282 -19.73 44.27 0.70
C SER A 282 -19.54 42.82 1.08
N LEU A 283 -20.34 42.31 2.01
CA LEU A 283 -20.34 40.90 2.44
C LEU A 283 -21.55 40.20 1.74
N TYR A 284 -21.24 39.17 0.99
CA TYR A 284 -22.23 38.32 0.30
C TYR A 284 -22.38 36.99 1.03
N ASP A 285 -23.61 36.63 1.39
CA ASP A 285 -23.94 35.33 1.97
C ASP A 285 -24.38 34.39 0.84
N ILE A 286 -23.51 33.49 0.45
CA ILE A 286 -23.67 32.59 -0.69
C ILE A 286 -23.92 31.20 -0.15
N GLN A 287 -25.10 30.67 -0.41
CA GLN A 287 -25.49 29.30 -0.08
C GLN A 287 -25.74 28.53 -1.36
N GLN A 288 -25.02 27.45 -1.59
CA GLN A 288 -25.16 26.61 -2.77
C GLN A 288 -25.29 25.14 -2.38
N SER A 289 -26.19 24.46 -3.06
CA SER A 289 -26.37 23.01 -2.95
C SER A 289 -26.10 22.35 -4.29
N ASP A 290 -25.03 21.57 -4.35
CA ASP A 290 -24.68 20.78 -5.51
C ASP A 290 -25.20 19.36 -5.36
N ARG A 291 -25.89 18.85 -6.40
CA ARG A 291 -26.42 17.47 -6.44
C ARG A 291 -26.04 16.85 -7.77
N GLY A 292 -25.04 15.96 -7.68
CA GLY A 292 -24.47 15.32 -8.83
C GLY A 292 -24.70 13.80 -8.83
N LYS A 293 -24.82 13.29 -10.04
CA LYS A 293 -24.76 11.84 -10.30
C LYS A 293 -23.90 11.59 -11.52
N SER A 294 -23.10 10.53 -11.46
CA SER A 294 -22.33 10.07 -12.61
C SER A 294 -22.54 8.58 -12.82
N HIS A 295 -22.56 8.17 -14.07
CA HIS A 295 -22.48 6.77 -14.50
C HIS A 295 -21.11 6.54 -15.12
N PHE A 296 -20.53 5.37 -14.85
CA PHE A 296 -19.24 4.97 -15.42
C PHE A 296 -19.24 3.48 -15.75
N GLN A 297 -18.47 3.12 -16.77
CA GLN A 297 -18.13 1.75 -17.09
C GLN A 297 -16.66 1.66 -17.45
N ASN A 298 -15.91 0.92 -16.65
CA ASN A 298 -14.48 0.72 -16.82
C ASN A 298 -14.17 -0.76 -17.09
N HIS A 299 -13.25 -1.00 -18.01
CA HIS A 299 -12.66 -2.30 -18.26
C HIS A 299 -11.16 -2.23 -17.93
N ASN A 300 -10.68 -3.15 -17.12
CA ASN A 300 -9.27 -3.27 -16.79
C ASN A 300 -8.78 -4.65 -17.27
N ILE A 301 -7.67 -4.63 -18.00
CA ILE A 301 -7.04 -5.82 -18.56
C ILE A 301 -5.58 -5.84 -18.11
N ARG A 302 -5.10 -6.99 -17.66
CA ARG A 302 -3.68 -7.23 -17.42
C ARG A 302 -3.31 -8.60 -17.99
N ILE A 303 -2.18 -8.64 -18.69
CA ILE A 303 -1.51 -9.87 -19.15
C ILE A 303 -0.08 -9.77 -18.67
N GLY A 304 0.35 -10.69 -17.80
CA GLY A 304 1.73 -10.81 -17.35
C GLY A 304 2.30 -12.13 -17.82
N SER A 305 3.50 -12.14 -18.39
CA SER A 305 4.19 -13.34 -18.83
C SER A 305 5.63 -13.31 -18.34
N GLU A 306 6.12 -14.43 -17.85
CA GLU A 306 7.50 -14.64 -17.45
C GLU A 306 8.05 -15.87 -18.16
N TYR A 307 9.22 -15.73 -18.77
CA TYR A 307 9.95 -16.80 -19.41
C TYR A 307 11.33 -16.98 -18.75
N LYS A 308 11.61 -18.20 -18.32
CA LYS A 308 12.87 -18.60 -17.72
C LYS A 308 13.82 -19.02 -18.84
N ILE A 309 14.80 -18.16 -19.16
CA ILE A 309 15.81 -18.43 -20.16
C ILE A 309 16.79 -19.47 -19.63
N SER A 310 17.23 -19.30 -18.37
CA SER A 310 18.03 -20.22 -17.58
C SER A 310 17.46 -20.32 -16.17
N ASP A 311 18.11 -21.02 -15.25
CA ASP A 311 17.67 -21.12 -13.86
C ASP A 311 17.64 -19.78 -13.13
N GLN A 312 18.45 -18.83 -13.56
CA GLN A 312 18.59 -17.51 -12.94
C GLN A 312 18.23 -16.34 -13.87
N ASP A 313 18.20 -16.59 -15.21
CA ASP A 313 17.88 -15.56 -16.19
C ASP A 313 16.41 -15.57 -16.55
N LYS A 314 15.74 -14.43 -16.43
CA LYS A 314 14.30 -14.27 -16.64
C LYS A 314 13.98 -13.09 -17.52
N LEU A 315 13.05 -13.30 -18.44
CA LEU A 315 12.42 -12.26 -19.24
C LEU A 315 10.96 -12.13 -18.83
N SER A 316 10.49 -10.91 -18.58
CA SER A 316 9.10 -10.68 -18.21
C SER A 316 8.49 -9.61 -19.09
N LEU A 317 7.28 -9.87 -19.58
CA LEU A 317 6.47 -8.94 -20.35
C LEU A 317 5.16 -8.71 -19.60
N THR A 318 4.78 -7.46 -19.41
CA THR A 318 3.48 -7.09 -18.83
C THR A 318 2.77 -6.10 -19.72
N TYR A 319 1.52 -6.39 -20.04
CA TYR A 319 0.60 -5.44 -20.67
C TYR A 319 -0.53 -5.13 -19.72
N THR A 320 -0.84 -3.84 -19.54
CA THR A 320 -1.95 -3.36 -18.74
C THR A 320 -2.76 -2.33 -19.54
N SER A 321 -4.08 -2.44 -19.48
CA SER A 321 -4.98 -1.49 -20.13
C SER A 321 -6.15 -1.12 -19.23
N LYS A 322 -6.56 0.15 -19.28
CA LYS A 322 -7.83 0.65 -18.75
C LYS A 322 -8.59 1.33 -19.86
N LEU A 323 -9.84 0.95 -20.03
CA LEU A 323 -10.77 1.55 -20.96
C LEU A 323 -11.97 2.07 -20.19
N ASN A 324 -12.24 3.37 -20.29
CA ASN A 324 -13.46 3.98 -19.77
C ASN A 324 -14.43 4.14 -20.95
N THR A 325 -15.29 3.15 -21.12
CA THR A 325 -16.19 3.06 -22.28
C THR A 325 -17.46 3.88 -22.16
N SER A 326 -17.81 4.29 -20.93
CA SER A 326 -18.98 5.14 -20.68
C SER A 326 -18.73 6.01 -19.47
N TYR A 327 -18.78 7.31 -19.67
CA TYR A 327 -18.81 8.29 -18.60
C TYR A 327 -19.89 9.33 -18.90
N ASN A 328 -20.82 9.50 -17.97
CA ASN A 328 -21.88 10.47 -18.05
C ASN A 328 -22.10 11.05 -16.66
N SER A 329 -21.91 12.34 -16.51
CA SER A 329 -22.07 13.04 -15.23
C SER A 329 -22.99 14.25 -15.41
N THR A 330 -23.93 14.39 -14.49
CA THR A 330 -24.76 15.57 -14.39
C THR A 330 -24.68 16.14 -12.99
N LEU A 331 -24.29 17.40 -12.87
CA LEU A 331 -24.31 18.18 -11.64
C LEU A 331 -25.35 19.31 -11.78
N ARG A 332 -26.27 19.37 -10.83
CA ARG A 332 -27.20 20.51 -10.66
C ARG A 332 -26.78 21.27 -9.41
N SER A 333 -26.64 22.58 -9.56
CA SER A 333 -26.34 23.49 -8.46
C SER A 333 -27.47 24.49 -8.33
N TYR A 334 -27.97 24.67 -7.13
CA TYR A 334 -29.04 25.64 -6.83
C TYR A 334 -28.75 26.32 -5.50
N GLY A 335 -29.09 27.63 -5.43
CA GLY A 335 -28.85 28.41 -4.24
C GLY A 335 -29.02 29.89 -4.44
N THR A 336 -28.34 30.68 -3.59
CA THR A 336 -28.50 32.16 -3.64
C THR A 336 -27.75 32.78 -4.82
N PHE A 337 -26.70 32.16 -5.34
CA PHE A 337 -25.81 32.72 -6.36
C PHE A 337 -25.97 32.06 -7.75
N SER A 338 -26.09 30.75 -7.84
CA SER A 338 -26.13 29.99 -9.10
C SER A 338 -27.34 29.06 -9.15
N ASP A 339 -27.95 28.91 -10.31
CA ASP A 339 -28.89 27.85 -10.64
C ASP A 339 -28.44 27.22 -11.95
N SER A 340 -27.55 26.25 -11.84
CA SER A 340 -26.80 25.73 -12.98
C SER A 340 -26.97 24.24 -13.17
N LYS A 341 -26.79 23.82 -14.43
CA LYS A 341 -26.69 22.43 -14.85
C LYS A 341 -25.39 22.25 -15.62
N ASN A 342 -24.60 21.32 -15.15
CA ASN A 342 -23.35 20.91 -15.76
C ASN A 342 -23.47 19.45 -16.17
N HIS A 343 -23.30 19.16 -17.45
CA HIS A 343 -23.37 17.81 -17.99
C HIS A 343 -22.06 17.46 -18.69
N LYS A 344 -21.40 16.39 -18.23
CA LYS A 344 -20.11 15.91 -18.78
C LYS A 344 -20.28 14.51 -19.35
N THR A 345 -19.72 14.28 -20.54
CA THR A 345 -19.67 12.98 -21.20
C THR A 345 -18.31 12.76 -21.83
N ASN A 346 -17.96 11.50 -22.07
CA ASN A 346 -16.84 11.18 -22.96
C ASN A 346 -17.24 11.49 -24.40
N GLU A 347 -16.34 12.11 -25.15
CA GLU A 347 -16.42 12.20 -26.61
C GLU A 347 -15.99 10.87 -27.25
N SER A 348 -14.98 10.24 -26.69
CA SER A 348 -14.46 8.93 -27.07
C SER A 348 -14.07 8.16 -25.79
N PRO A 349 -13.98 6.81 -25.83
CA PRO A 349 -13.52 6.06 -24.69
C PRO A 349 -12.17 6.57 -24.16
N GLY A 350 -12.13 6.91 -22.87
CA GLY A 350 -10.88 7.19 -22.18
C GLY A 350 -10.03 5.90 -22.15
N GLN A 351 -8.75 5.99 -22.45
CA GLN A 351 -7.90 4.80 -22.54
C GLN A 351 -6.51 5.03 -22.00
N MET A 352 -5.99 4.00 -21.34
CA MET A 352 -4.60 3.91 -20.94
C MET A 352 -4.07 2.53 -21.30
N HIS A 353 -2.90 2.49 -21.93
CA HIS A 353 -2.18 1.27 -22.27
C HIS A 353 -0.76 1.38 -21.74
N ASN A 354 -0.28 0.33 -21.11
CA ASN A 354 1.11 0.23 -20.66
C ASN A 354 1.69 -1.10 -21.09
N ILE A 355 2.92 -1.07 -21.62
CA ILE A 355 3.71 -2.25 -21.94
C ILE A 355 5.04 -2.11 -21.23
N ALA A 356 5.40 -3.11 -20.42
CA ALA A 356 6.67 -3.19 -19.72
C ALA A 356 7.37 -4.50 -20.04
N LEU A 357 8.62 -4.40 -20.52
CA LEU A 357 9.54 -5.51 -20.76
C LEU A 357 10.69 -5.39 -19.77
N SER A 358 11.04 -6.47 -19.09
CA SER A 358 12.19 -6.48 -18.17
C SER A 358 12.95 -7.79 -18.26
N TYR A 359 14.28 -7.69 -18.09
CA TYR A 359 15.22 -8.78 -18.03
C TYR A 359 15.95 -8.78 -16.70
N THR A 360 16.10 -9.94 -16.09
CA THR A 360 16.90 -10.16 -14.88
C THR A 360 17.92 -11.26 -15.18
N SER A 361 19.19 -11.02 -14.90
CA SER A 361 20.29 -11.93 -15.19
C SER A 361 20.85 -12.61 -13.93
N HIS A 362 21.57 -13.71 -14.16
CA HIS A 362 22.30 -14.45 -13.12
C HIS A 362 23.47 -13.66 -12.52
N PHE A 363 24.01 -12.68 -13.23
CA PHE A 363 25.13 -11.85 -12.73
C PHE A 363 24.66 -10.55 -12.06
N GLY A 364 23.38 -10.46 -11.68
CA GLY A 364 22.82 -9.35 -10.89
C GLY A 364 22.35 -8.15 -11.71
N LEU A 365 22.37 -8.20 -13.07
CA LEU A 365 21.79 -7.14 -13.89
C LEU A 365 20.27 -7.27 -13.95
N SER A 366 19.57 -6.16 -13.68
CA SER A 366 18.13 -5.99 -13.95
C SER A 366 17.96 -4.79 -14.88
N SER A 367 17.26 -4.95 -15.99
CA SER A 367 17.02 -3.85 -16.94
C SER A 367 15.62 -3.92 -17.53
N GLY A 368 15.10 -2.79 -18.00
CA GLY A 368 13.79 -2.81 -18.61
C GLY A 368 13.40 -1.53 -19.33
N ILE A 369 12.31 -1.67 -20.07
CA ILE A 369 11.64 -0.63 -20.85
C ILE A 369 10.17 -0.63 -20.43
N ASP A 370 9.62 0.54 -20.16
CA ASP A 370 8.22 0.75 -19.82
C ASP A 370 7.68 1.88 -20.71
N TYR A 371 6.60 1.61 -21.43
CA TYR A 371 5.92 2.60 -22.25
C TYR A 371 4.45 2.70 -21.87
N THR A 372 3.99 3.92 -21.59
CA THR A 372 2.60 4.22 -21.28
C THR A 372 2.03 5.20 -22.30
N TYR A 373 0.87 4.87 -22.81
CA TYR A 373 0.00 5.74 -23.59
C TYR A 373 -1.29 6.01 -22.84
N TYR A 374 -1.67 7.29 -22.74
CA TYR A 374 -2.93 7.72 -22.16
C TYR A 374 -3.64 8.69 -23.09
N LYS A 375 -4.97 8.58 -23.18
CA LYS A 375 -5.83 9.54 -23.88
C LYS A 375 -7.17 9.62 -23.18
N ASP A 376 -7.64 10.85 -22.96
CA ASP A 376 -8.99 11.13 -22.44
C ASP A 376 -9.56 12.37 -23.12
N ASN A 377 -10.82 12.29 -23.54
CA ASN A 377 -11.55 13.38 -24.18
C ASN A 377 -12.90 13.51 -23.52
N THR A 378 -13.22 14.73 -23.05
CA THR A 378 -14.52 15.01 -22.40
C THR A 378 -15.18 16.23 -22.99
N ILE A 379 -16.51 16.17 -23.09
CA ILE A 379 -17.37 17.29 -23.46
C ILE A 379 -18.15 17.70 -22.20
N GLN A 380 -18.14 19.00 -21.92
CA GLN A 380 -18.93 19.62 -20.86
C GLN A 380 -19.92 20.58 -21.47
N ASN A 381 -21.22 20.39 -21.20
CA ASN A 381 -22.29 21.35 -21.48
C ASN A 381 -22.63 22.03 -20.15
N PHE A 382 -22.46 23.35 -20.10
CA PHE A 382 -22.73 24.18 -18.94
C PHE A 382 -23.83 25.20 -19.24
N ILE A 383 -24.81 25.33 -18.33
CA ILE A 383 -25.87 26.32 -18.38
C ILE A 383 -26.12 26.83 -16.97
N ASP A 384 -26.14 28.14 -16.78
CA ASP A 384 -26.56 28.83 -15.53
C ASP A 384 -27.61 29.85 -15.84
N ASN A 385 -28.81 29.71 -15.27
CA ASN A 385 -30.00 30.51 -15.53
C ASN A 385 -30.25 31.57 -14.43
N LYS A 386 -29.32 31.77 -13.49
CA LYS A 386 -29.51 32.72 -12.39
C LYS A 386 -29.33 34.19 -12.85
N ASN A 387 -30.17 35.09 -12.35
CA ASN A 387 -30.08 36.56 -12.51
C ASN A 387 -30.16 37.07 -13.95
N ASP A 388 -31.10 36.54 -14.76
CA ASP A 388 -31.38 36.95 -16.15
C ASP A 388 -30.16 36.88 -17.11
N ALA A 389 -29.01 36.48 -16.64
CA ALA A 389 -27.83 36.24 -17.43
C ALA A 389 -27.72 34.73 -17.73
N ASN A 390 -28.34 34.29 -18.80
CA ASN A 390 -28.19 32.91 -19.30
C ASN A 390 -26.75 32.69 -19.73
N LYS A 391 -25.92 32.20 -18.79
CA LYS A 391 -24.54 31.82 -19.09
C LYS A 391 -24.53 30.41 -19.61
N SER A 392 -24.05 30.21 -20.81
CA SER A 392 -23.90 28.86 -21.37
C SER A 392 -22.62 28.73 -22.19
N PHE A 393 -22.08 27.55 -22.23
CA PHE A 393 -21.00 27.17 -23.13
C PHE A 393 -20.92 25.65 -23.27
N ILE A 394 -20.25 25.22 -24.33
CA ILE A 394 -19.76 23.85 -24.49
C ILE A 394 -18.25 23.91 -24.41
N SER A 395 -17.62 23.13 -23.51
CA SER A 395 -16.17 22.95 -23.54
C SER A 395 -15.81 21.52 -23.96
N MET A 396 -14.77 21.41 -24.79
CA MET A 396 -14.15 20.14 -25.16
C MET A 396 -12.74 20.12 -24.58
N SER A 397 -12.47 19.14 -23.75
CA SER A 397 -11.15 18.94 -23.12
C SER A 397 -10.54 17.65 -23.65
N SER A 398 -9.27 17.72 -24.05
CA SER A 398 -8.50 16.56 -24.53
C SER A 398 -7.16 16.53 -23.83
N GLN A 399 -6.76 15.32 -23.40
CA GLN A 399 -5.40 15.07 -22.88
C GLN A 399 -4.83 13.81 -23.52
N LYS A 400 -3.57 13.89 -23.96
CA LYS A 400 -2.82 12.78 -24.53
C LYS A 400 -1.41 12.76 -23.95
N ILE A 401 -1.06 11.65 -23.27
CA ILE A 401 0.24 11.46 -22.64
C ILE A 401 0.95 10.26 -23.25
N ASN A 402 2.22 10.43 -23.58
CA ASN A 402 3.14 9.36 -23.92
C ASN A 402 4.30 9.40 -22.92
N ARG A 403 4.60 8.28 -22.27
CA ARG A 403 5.69 8.18 -21.30
C ARG A 403 6.54 6.96 -21.58
N LEU A 404 7.85 7.16 -21.70
CA LEU A 404 8.86 6.11 -21.84
C LEU A 404 9.79 6.15 -20.64
N LYS A 405 10.01 5.00 -20.00
CA LYS A 405 11.01 4.81 -18.94
C LYS A 405 11.97 3.70 -19.35
N LEU A 406 13.26 3.96 -19.21
CA LEU A 406 14.35 3.00 -19.38
C LEU A 406 15.07 2.90 -18.04
N TYR A 407 15.51 1.71 -17.66
CA TYR A 407 16.30 1.53 -16.44
C TYR A 407 17.28 0.38 -16.56
N ALA A 408 18.36 0.46 -15.80
CA ALA A 408 19.32 -0.61 -15.62
C ALA A 408 19.94 -0.53 -14.22
N ASP A 409 19.97 -1.67 -13.53
CA ASP A 409 20.46 -1.83 -12.18
C ASP A 409 21.42 -3.01 -12.12
N GLN A 410 22.44 -2.87 -11.29
CA GLN A 410 23.42 -3.90 -11.02
C GLN A 410 23.55 -4.14 -9.53
N SER A 411 23.54 -5.40 -9.13
CA SER A 411 23.82 -5.86 -7.76
C SER A 411 25.04 -6.76 -7.78
N HIS A 412 25.95 -6.53 -6.85
CA HIS A 412 27.15 -7.35 -6.64
C HIS A 412 27.22 -7.81 -5.20
N ASP A 413 27.22 -9.12 -4.99
CA ASP A 413 27.54 -9.70 -3.72
C ASP A 413 29.06 -9.74 -3.55
N LEU A 414 29.53 -9.08 -2.51
CA LEU A 414 30.93 -8.97 -2.16
C LEU A 414 31.25 -9.87 -0.95
N SER A 415 32.54 -10.03 -0.66
CA SER A 415 32.98 -10.77 0.52
C SER A 415 32.42 -10.18 1.82
N ASN A 416 32.32 -11.00 2.87
CA ASN A 416 31.86 -10.61 4.22
C ASN A 416 30.42 -10.04 4.26
N SER A 417 29.49 -10.58 3.49
CA SER A 417 28.08 -10.19 3.47
C SER A 417 27.85 -8.71 3.09
N TRP A 418 28.70 -8.13 2.27
CA TRP A 418 28.46 -6.86 1.61
C TRP A 418 27.75 -7.10 0.28
N THR A 419 26.73 -6.31 0.01
CA THR A 419 26.12 -6.21 -1.33
C THR A 419 26.19 -4.76 -1.78
N LEU A 420 26.71 -4.52 -2.97
CA LEU A 420 26.75 -3.21 -3.62
C LEU A 420 25.66 -3.16 -4.70
N ASN A 421 24.79 -2.16 -4.60
CA ASN A 421 23.71 -1.92 -5.56
C ASN A 421 23.90 -0.55 -6.22
N TYR A 422 23.84 -0.47 -7.53
CA TYR A 422 23.88 0.79 -8.26
C TYR A 422 23.10 0.68 -9.57
N GLY A 423 22.64 1.81 -10.05
CA GLY A 423 21.86 1.84 -11.27
C GLY A 423 21.35 3.21 -11.64
N GLY A 424 20.50 3.22 -12.66
CA GLY A 424 19.89 4.46 -13.10
C GLY A 424 18.64 4.23 -13.92
N ALA A 425 17.86 5.31 -14.03
CA ALA A 425 16.66 5.34 -14.84
C ALA A 425 16.58 6.66 -15.61
N PHE A 426 16.09 6.57 -16.82
CA PHE A 426 15.71 7.71 -17.65
C PHE A 426 14.21 7.65 -17.90
N THR A 427 13.49 8.76 -17.69
CA THR A 427 12.08 8.89 -18.05
C THR A 427 11.89 10.10 -18.95
N TYR A 428 11.17 9.89 -20.02
CA TYR A 428 10.67 10.95 -20.89
C TYR A 428 9.15 10.88 -20.93
N ALA A 429 8.47 12.02 -20.72
CA ALA A 429 7.04 12.11 -20.94
C ALA A 429 6.70 13.34 -21.78
N SER A 430 5.66 13.18 -22.61
CA SER A 430 5.07 14.26 -23.38
C SER A 430 3.57 14.26 -23.13
N ASP A 431 3.07 15.33 -22.55
CA ASP A 431 1.67 15.59 -22.36
C ASP A 431 1.21 16.69 -23.31
N ASN A 432 0.12 16.44 -24.02
CA ASN A 432 -0.56 17.40 -24.89
C ASN A 432 -1.99 17.55 -24.36
N GLY A 433 -2.29 18.71 -23.80
CA GLY A 433 -3.60 19.06 -23.28
C GLY A 433 -4.20 20.22 -24.08
N SER A 434 -5.51 20.18 -24.31
CA SER A 434 -6.26 21.28 -24.92
C SER A 434 -7.63 21.40 -24.30
N GLN A 435 -8.12 22.64 -24.22
CA GLN A 435 -9.48 22.93 -23.86
C GLN A 435 -10.00 24.04 -24.80
N THR A 436 -11.11 23.78 -25.47
CA THR A 436 -11.76 24.72 -26.39
C THR A 436 -13.17 24.97 -25.97
N TYR A 437 -13.68 26.16 -26.27
CA TYR A 437 -15.03 26.58 -25.92
C TYR A 437 -15.82 26.99 -27.14
N SER A 438 -17.07 26.55 -27.22
CA SER A 438 -18.01 26.88 -28.27
C SER A 438 -19.38 27.23 -27.68
N ASN A 439 -20.29 27.80 -28.51
CA ASN A 439 -21.64 28.19 -28.11
C ASN A 439 -21.65 29.07 -26.86
N LYS A 440 -20.76 30.08 -26.83
CA LYS A 440 -20.54 30.95 -25.68
C LYS A 440 -21.64 31.98 -25.58
N SER A 441 -22.39 31.98 -24.49
CA SER A 441 -23.30 33.05 -24.08
C SER A 441 -22.94 33.44 -22.66
N THR A 442 -21.91 34.27 -22.50
CA THR A 442 -21.39 34.69 -21.18
C THR A 442 -20.50 35.90 -21.36
N ASP A 443 -20.52 36.84 -20.41
CA ASP A 443 -19.63 37.99 -20.37
C ASP A 443 -18.22 37.64 -19.84
N GLN A 444 -18.03 36.41 -19.36
CA GLN A 444 -16.70 35.97 -18.88
C GLN A 444 -15.82 35.55 -20.06
N PRO A 445 -14.54 35.93 -20.05
CA PRO A 445 -13.61 35.55 -21.09
C PRO A 445 -13.29 34.03 -20.98
N LEU A 446 -13.97 33.21 -21.78
CA LEU A 446 -13.65 31.80 -21.98
C LEU A 446 -12.53 31.71 -23.03
N THR A 447 -11.33 31.42 -22.60
CA THR A 447 -10.14 31.36 -23.46
C THR A 447 -9.81 29.89 -23.77
N ASP A 448 -9.65 29.61 -25.06
CA ASP A 448 -9.14 28.30 -25.50
C ASP A 448 -7.68 28.16 -25.07
N THR A 449 -7.34 26.97 -24.59
CA THR A 449 -5.99 26.66 -24.14
C THR A 449 -5.46 25.45 -24.89
N GLN A 450 -4.18 25.51 -25.23
CA GLN A 450 -3.41 24.38 -25.75
C GLN A 450 -2.04 24.38 -25.07
N ASN A 451 -1.76 23.29 -24.39
CA ASN A 451 -0.52 23.12 -23.62
C ASN A 451 0.22 21.89 -24.09
N GLN A 452 1.54 22.01 -24.24
CA GLN A 452 2.44 20.89 -24.45
C GLN A 452 3.50 20.91 -23.38
N LEU A 453 3.52 19.86 -22.54
CA LEU A 453 4.52 19.67 -21.51
C LEU A 453 5.46 18.54 -21.91
N LYS A 454 6.76 18.78 -21.82
CA LYS A 454 7.80 17.75 -21.99
C LYS A 454 8.57 17.63 -20.70
N GLU A 455 8.62 16.42 -20.20
CA GLU A 455 9.27 16.08 -18.94
C GLU A 455 10.44 15.13 -19.18
N TYR A 456 11.54 15.39 -18.51
CA TYR A 456 12.74 14.56 -18.51
C TYR A 456 13.17 14.32 -17.07
N THR A 457 13.40 13.06 -16.72
CA THR A 457 13.95 12.69 -15.41
C THR A 457 15.14 11.76 -15.61
N TYR A 458 16.28 12.16 -15.06
CA TYR A 458 17.49 11.32 -15.00
C TYR A 458 17.74 10.99 -13.53
N ASN A 459 17.78 9.72 -13.24
CA ASN A 459 17.96 9.23 -11.87
C ASN A 459 19.15 8.27 -11.82
N PHE A 460 20.06 8.49 -10.88
CA PHE A 460 21.19 7.59 -10.62
C PHE A 460 21.26 7.33 -9.12
N TYR A 461 21.60 6.11 -8.76
CA TYR A 461 21.79 5.76 -7.36
C TYR A 461 22.96 4.81 -7.16
N SER A 462 23.48 4.82 -5.93
CA SER A 462 24.40 3.83 -5.41
C SER A 462 24.09 3.57 -3.94
N GLY A 463 24.22 2.34 -3.51
CA GLY A 463 23.95 1.94 -2.15
C GLY A 463 24.62 0.64 -1.80
N PHE A 464 24.61 0.31 -0.52
CA PHE A 464 25.15 -0.94 -0.02
C PHE A 464 24.22 -1.55 1.03
N GLU A 465 24.30 -2.86 1.13
CA GLU A 465 23.70 -3.66 2.20
C GLU A 465 24.79 -4.41 2.95
N LYS A 466 24.62 -4.56 4.27
CA LYS A 466 25.57 -5.26 5.14
C LYS A 466 24.86 -5.94 6.28
N SER A 467 25.14 -7.23 6.47
CA SER A 467 24.74 -7.97 7.66
C SER A 467 25.93 -8.13 8.61
N PHE A 468 25.76 -7.74 9.87
CA PHE A 468 26.72 -7.92 10.95
C PHE A 468 26.25 -9.08 11.84
N GLY A 469 26.66 -10.29 11.47
CA GLY A 469 26.12 -11.52 12.04
C GLY A 469 24.61 -11.63 11.79
N GLU A 470 23.89 -12.27 12.71
CA GLU A 470 22.43 -12.49 12.62
C GLU A 470 21.62 -11.35 13.27
N LYS A 471 22.27 -10.42 13.96
CA LYS A 471 21.56 -9.43 14.81
C LYS A 471 21.36 -8.07 14.16
N VAL A 472 22.26 -7.64 13.30
CA VAL A 472 22.20 -6.30 12.72
C VAL A 472 22.27 -6.38 11.20
N SER A 473 21.32 -5.79 10.52
CA SER A 473 21.39 -5.51 9.09
C SER A 473 21.31 -4.01 8.84
N LEU A 474 22.11 -3.53 7.89
CA LEU A 474 22.19 -2.14 7.48
C LEU A 474 22.09 -2.06 5.96
N SER A 475 21.21 -1.20 5.47
CA SER A 475 21.12 -0.80 4.07
C SER A 475 21.19 0.71 4.01
N ALA A 476 22.04 1.25 3.16
CA ALA A 476 22.12 2.68 2.93
C ALA A 476 22.33 2.99 1.45
N SER A 477 21.67 4.02 0.96
CA SER A 477 21.84 4.44 -0.42
C SER A 477 21.68 5.95 -0.56
N ILE A 478 22.17 6.47 -1.68
CA ILE A 478 21.98 7.84 -2.11
C ILE A 478 21.56 7.82 -3.57
N ALA A 479 20.49 8.54 -3.89
CA ALA A 479 20.07 8.77 -5.27
C ALA A 479 20.16 10.24 -5.63
N GLY A 480 20.62 10.54 -6.85
CA GLY A 480 20.62 11.87 -7.46
C GLY A 480 19.63 11.90 -8.61
N GLU A 481 18.82 12.94 -8.68
CA GLU A 481 17.85 13.14 -9.74
C GLU A 481 17.99 14.52 -10.36
N TYR A 482 18.08 14.56 -11.68
CA TYR A 482 17.83 15.75 -12.46
C TYR A 482 16.45 15.68 -13.07
N TYR A 483 15.58 16.61 -12.69
CA TYR A 483 14.21 16.76 -13.19
C TYR A 483 14.10 18.02 -14.03
N LYS A 484 13.47 17.90 -15.22
CA LYS A 484 13.17 19.03 -16.10
C LYS A 484 11.77 18.92 -16.65
N LEU A 485 10.97 19.98 -16.50
CA LEU A 485 9.64 20.14 -17.06
C LEU A 485 9.52 21.55 -17.69
N GLY A 486 9.43 21.60 -19.01
CA GLY A 486 9.47 22.88 -19.71
C GLY A 486 10.75 23.67 -19.38
N ASP A 487 10.59 24.88 -18.83
CA ASP A 487 11.70 25.74 -18.38
C ASP A 487 12.15 25.45 -16.94
N PHE A 488 11.35 24.77 -16.14
CA PHE A 488 11.71 24.38 -14.78
C PHE A 488 12.71 23.24 -14.78
N SER A 489 13.79 23.38 -14.02
CA SER A 489 14.73 22.27 -13.79
C SER A 489 15.28 22.28 -12.38
N GLN A 490 15.53 21.09 -11.82
CA GLN A 490 15.99 20.96 -10.44
C GLN A 490 16.81 19.68 -10.26
N TRP A 491 17.95 19.83 -9.57
CA TRP A 491 18.67 18.70 -8.97
C TRP A 491 18.13 18.42 -7.58
N SER A 492 18.01 17.14 -7.27
CA SER A 492 17.57 16.67 -5.95
C SER A 492 18.40 15.46 -5.52
N VAL A 493 18.66 15.34 -4.22
CA VAL A 493 19.40 14.21 -3.63
C VAL A 493 18.50 13.53 -2.61
N PHE A 494 18.49 12.20 -2.64
CA PHE A 494 17.60 11.35 -1.85
C PHE A 494 18.43 10.32 -1.07
N PRO A 495 18.83 10.64 0.18
CA PRO A 495 19.44 9.66 1.06
C PRO A 495 18.39 8.69 1.59
N THR A 496 18.77 7.42 1.73
CA THR A 496 18.00 6.41 2.42
C THR A 496 18.88 5.64 3.39
N LEU A 497 18.32 5.26 4.53
CA LEU A 497 18.97 4.43 5.53
C LEU A 497 17.93 3.50 6.13
N GLU A 498 18.28 2.23 6.21
CA GLU A 498 17.48 1.24 6.89
C GLU A 498 18.40 0.41 7.79
N MET A 499 18.11 0.39 9.08
CA MET A 499 18.85 -0.39 10.05
C MET A 499 17.87 -1.28 10.82
N THR A 500 18.14 -2.57 10.85
CA THR A 500 17.41 -3.52 11.67
C THR A 500 18.34 -4.07 12.75
N TYR A 501 17.87 -4.09 13.98
CA TYR A 501 18.59 -4.66 15.13
C TYR A 501 17.71 -5.65 15.86
N MET A 502 18.10 -6.92 15.81
CA MET A 502 17.49 -8.00 16.58
C MET A 502 18.11 -8.03 17.97
N ILE A 503 17.47 -7.37 18.93
CA ILE A 503 17.92 -7.34 20.33
C ILE A 503 17.87 -8.74 20.90
N ALA A 504 16.75 -9.46 20.65
CA ALA A 504 16.51 -10.85 20.98
C ALA A 504 15.52 -11.42 19.94
N PRO A 505 15.29 -12.75 19.86
CA PRO A 505 14.37 -13.35 18.88
C PRO A 505 12.95 -12.75 18.88
N GLU A 506 12.49 -12.28 20.05
CA GLU A 506 11.18 -11.65 20.19
C GLU A 506 11.18 -10.12 20.11
N HIS A 507 12.36 -9.48 20.03
CA HIS A 507 12.54 -8.03 20.15
C HIS A 507 13.35 -7.50 18.97
N VAL A 508 12.70 -6.88 18.02
CA VAL A 508 13.32 -6.28 16.84
C VAL A 508 13.11 -4.78 16.84
N MET A 509 14.16 -4.03 16.65
CA MET A 509 14.13 -2.59 16.36
C MET A 509 14.50 -2.34 14.90
N GLN A 510 13.79 -1.43 14.27
CA GLN A 510 14.06 -0.98 12.92
C GLN A 510 14.09 0.55 12.91
N LEU A 511 15.14 1.13 12.36
CA LEU A 511 15.28 2.56 12.11
C LEU A 511 15.30 2.78 10.60
N SER A 512 14.46 3.67 10.11
CA SER A 512 14.31 3.97 8.69
C SER A 512 14.39 5.47 8.47
N LEU A 513 15.26 5.91 7.57
CA LEU A 513 15.28 7.23 6.98
C LEU A 513 14.95 7.08 5.50
N SER A 514 13.90 7.73 5.05
CA SER A 514 13.54 7.76 3.64
C SER A 514 13.38 9.19 3.14
N SER A 515 13.60 9.38 1.86
CA SER A 515 13.32 10.63 1.17
C SER A 515 12.65 10.33 -0.16
N ASP A 516 11.70 11.19 -0.55
CA ASP A 516 10.92 11.02 -1.76
C ASP A 516 10.62 12.36 -2.43
N LYS A 517 10.00 12.30 -3.60
CA LYS A 517 9.55 13.46 -4.36
C LYS A 517 8.20 13.14 -5.00
N SER A 518 7.22 14.00 -4.74
CA SER A 518 5.90 13.90 -5.38
C SER A 518 5.80 14.92 -6.51
N TYR A 519 5.20 14.50 -7.63
CA TYR A 519 5.02 15.31 -8.81
C TYR A 519 3.55 15.70 -8.95
N PRO A 520 3.24 16.98 -9.29
CA PRO A 520 1.87 17.38 -9.63
C PRO A 520 1.38 16.62 -10.86
N ASP A 521 0.09 16.36 -10.92
CA ASP A 521 -0.56 15.80 -12.10
C ASP A 521 -0.48 16.78 -13.28
N TYR A 522 -0.31 16.30 -14.52
CA TYR A 522 -0.18 17.15 -15.69
C TYR A 522 -1.40 18.08 -15.88
N TRP A 523 -2.61 17.59 -15.59
CA TRP A 523 -3.84 18.42 -15.71
C TRP A 523 -3.85 19.58 -14.72
N GLU A 524 -3.25 19.44 -13.54
CA GLU A 524 -3.11 20.50 -12.53
C GLU A 524 -2.19 21.63 -13.00
N MET A 525 -1.23 21.30 -13.86
CA MET A 525 -0.27 22.24 -14.44
C MET A 525 -0.76 22.89 -15.72
N HIS A 526 -1.88 22.48 -16.29
CA HIS A 526 -2.50 23.19 -17.41
C HIS A 526 -3.17 24.47 -16.92
N GLY A 527 -3.09 25.56 -17.70
CA GLY A 527 -3.77 26.82 -17.40
C GLY A 527 -5.28 26.81 -17.67
N ALA A 528 -5.87 25.62 -17.75
CA ALA A 528 -7.30 25.42 -18.06
C ALA A 528 -8.20 25.77 -16.85
N VAL A 529 -9.41 26.24 -17.14
CA VAL A 529 -10.44 26.51 -16.14
C VAL A 529 -11.64 25.60 -16.37
N SER A 530 -12.06 24.87 -15.35
CA SER A 530 -13.31 24.10 -15.36
C SER A 530 -14.32 24.70 -14.41
N TYR A 531 -15.60 24.70 -14.79
CA TYR A 531 -16.69 25.24 -14.01
C TYR A 531 -17.52 24.10 -13.40
N LEU A 532 -17.66 24.08 -12.07
CA LEU A 532 -18.59 23.19 -11.39
C LEU A 532 -20.00 23.78 -11.40
N ASN A 533 -20.13 25.05 -11.05
CA ASN A 533 -21.36 25.83 -11.09
C ASN A 533 -20.99 27.31 -11.36
N GLY A 534 -21.96 28.22 -11.31
CA GLY A 534 -21.73 29.64 -11.58
C GLY A 534 -20.87 30.36 -10.54
N TYR A 535 -20.66 29.75 -9.35
CA TYR A 535 -19.82 30.29 -8.28
C TYR A 535 -18.49 29.54 -8.14
N THR A 536 -18.44 28.26 -8.48
CA THR A 536 -17.30 27.40 -8.19
C THR A 536 -16.53 27.02 -9.46
N GLU A 537 -15.24 27.35 -9.46
CA GLU A 537 -14.29 27.12 -10.55
C GLU A 537 -13.16 26.20 -10.09
N ILE A 538 -12.56 25.46 -11.03
CA ILE A 538 -11.32 24.70 -10.83
C ILE A 538 -10.27 25.26 -11.78
N HIS A 539 -9.16 25.73 -11.25
CA HIS A 539 -8.07 26.32 -12.01
C HIS A 539 -6.83 25.42 -11.97
N GLY A 540 -6.20 25.24 -13.10
CA GLY A 540 -4.84 24.70 -13.15
C GLY A 540 -3.81 25.72 -12.67
N ASN A 541 -2.61 25.25 -12.35
CA ASN A 541 -1.50 26.09 -11.89
C ASN A 541 -0.19 25.69 -12.58
N PRO A 542 0.22 26.38 -13.66
CA PRO A 542 1.46 26.10 -14.40
C PRO A 542 2.76 26.28 -13.57
N TYR A 543 2.65 26.92 -12.42
CA TYR A 543 3.80 27.21 -11.54
C TYR A 543 3.99 26.19 -10.43
N LEU A 544 3.27 25.08 -10.48
CA LEU A 544 3.43 24.00 -9.50
C LEU A 544 4.83 23.40 -9.56
N ARG A 545 5.38 23.18 -8.38
CA ARG A 545 6.66 22.52 -8.20
C ARG A 545 6.48 21.17 -7.53
N PRO A 546 7.32 20.18 -7.85
CA PRO A 546 7.34 18.92 -7.11
C PRO A 546 7.71 19.14 -5.65
N SER A 547 7.03 18.45 -4.74
CA SER A 547 7.37 18.43 -3.32
C SER A 547 8.48 17.44 -3.02
N LYS A 548 9.20 17.65 -1.91
CA LYS A 548 10.21 16.73 -1.38
C LYS A 548 9.91 16.40 0.06
N ASP A 549 9.86 15.14 0.38
CA ASP A 549 9.62 14.69 1.74
C ASP A 549 10.81 13.91 2.32
N TYR A 550 10.98 14.04 3.63
CA TYR A 550 11.96 13.35 4.44
C TYR A 550 11.26 12.73 5.62
N ASN A 551 11.40 11.42 5.77
CA ASN A 551 10.73 10.64 6.80
C ASN A 551 11.75 9.92 7.65
N LEU A 552 11.66 10.08 8.97
CA LEU A 552 12.42 9.31 9.95
C LEU A 552 11.42 8.48 10.78
N ARG A 553 11.67 7.19 10.87
CA ARG A 553 10.81 6.27 11.60
C ARG A 553 11.64 5.29 12.42
N MET A 554 11.15 4.99 13.60
CA MET A 554 11.61 3.90 14.45
C MET A 554 10.45 2.95 14.74
N ASN A 555 10.63 1.67 14.42
CA ASN A 555 9.67 0.62 14.75
C ASN A 555 10.27 -0.28 15.83
N TYR A 556 9.47 -0.65 16.80
CA TYR A 556 9.76 -1.71 17.75
C TYR A 556 8.72 -2.81 17.57
N ILE A 557 9.20 -4.02 17.25
CA ILE A 557 8.36 -5.19 16.97
C ILE A 557 8.60 -6.22 18.07
N PHE A 558 7.53 -6.56 18.78
CA PHE A 558 7.55 -7.53 19.87
C PHE A 558 6.83 -8.81 19.46
N ARG A 559 7.50 -9.96 19.67
CA ARG A 559 6.99 -11.30 19.34
C ARG A 559 6.52 -11.45 17.89
N SER A 560 7.15 -10.75 16.96
CA SER A 560 6.73 -10.71 15.55
C SER A 560 5.22 -10.44 15.37
N LYS A 561 4.61 -9.71 16.29
CA LYS A 561 3.15 -9.56 16.40
C LYS A 561 2.71 -8.13 16.74
N TYR A 562 3.31 -7.54 17.77
CA TYR A 562 2.98 -6.19 18.22
C TYR A 562 3.95 -5.20 17.61
N THR A 563 3.44 -4.13 17.03
CA THR A 563 4.30 -3.08 16.43
C THR A 563 3.98 -1.74 17.09
N PHE A 564 5.02 -1.13 17.65
CA PHE A 564 5.01 0.25 18.10
C PHE A 564 5.93 1.07 17.21
N SER A 565 5.49 2.24 16.74
CA SER A 565 6.27 3.12 15.87
C SER A 565 6.29 4.53 16.38
N LEU A 566 7.44 5.20 16.24
CA LEU A 566 7.59 6.64 16.34
C LEU A 566 8.03 7.17 14.97
N TYR A 567 7.50 8.29 14.55
CA TYR A 567 7.83 8.84 13.23
C TYR A 567 7.73 10.37 13.21
N THR A 568 8.49 10.94 12.29
CA THR A 568 8.37 12.34 11.91
C THR A 568 8.56 12.46 10.39
N SER A 569 7.83 13.37 9.77
CA SER A 569 7.98 13.72 8.37
C SER A 569 8.05 15.23 8.18
N TYR A 570 8.81 15.65 7.17
CA TYR A 570 8.90 17.03 6.73
C TYR A 570 8.81 17.05 5.21
N GLU A 571 7.82 17.74 4.67
CA GLU A 571 7.59 17.88 3.24
C GLU A 571 7.72 19.35 2.84
N ASP A 572 8.75 19.62 2.05
CA ASP A 572 9.05 20.91 1.45
C ASP A 572 8.28 21.08 0.14
N ASP A 573 7.81 22.29 -0.17
CA ASP A 573 6.96 22.55 -1.33
C ASP A 573 5.69 21.65 -1.39
N TYR A 574 5.15 21.22 -0.23
CA TYR A 574 3.92 20.43 -0.18
C TYR A 574 2.83 21.08 -1.01
N PHE A 575 2.14 20.34 -1.86
CA PHE A 575 1.08 20.88 -2.70
C PHE A 575 -0.24 20.14 -2.49
N VAL A 576 -1.33 20.92 -2.52
CA VAL A 576 -2.69 20.38 -2.35
C VAL A 576 -3.69 21.30 -3.04
N GLN A 577 -4.76 20.71 -3.59
CA GLN A 577 -5.89 21.48 -4.12
C GLN A 577 -6.82 21.88 -2.97
N LEU A 578 -6.99 23.18 -2.80
CA LEU A 578 -7.91 23.75 -1.80
C LEU A 578 -8.75 24.89 -2.43
N PRO A 579 -9.97 25.11 -1.93
CA PRO A 579 -10.78 26.24 -2.34
C PRO A 579 -10.34 27.53 -1.60
N TYR A 580 -10.45 28.65 -2.30
CA TYR A 580 -10.37 29.99 -1.73
C TYR A 580 -11.36 30.93 -2.40
N GLN A 581 -11.82 31.96 -1.67
CA GLN A 581 -12.66 33.02 -2.20
C GLN A 581 -11.78 34.03 -2.95
N ALA A 582 -12.09 34.28 -4.22
CA ALA A 582 -11.37 35.22 -5.04
C ALA A 582 -11.52 36.65 -4.50
N SER A 583 -10.46 37.48 -4.58
CA SER A 583 -10.51 38.86 -4.13
C SER A 583 -11.04 39.84 -5.18
N ASP A 584 -11.00 39.45 -6.46
CA ASP A 584 -11.32 40.24 -7.64
C ASP A 584 -12.76 40.02 -8.16
N ARG A 585 -13.43 38.99 -7.72
CA ARG A 585 -14.81 38.64 -8.12
C ARG A 585 -15.47 37.68 -7.13
N LEU A 586 -16.78 37.51 -7.28
CA LEU A 586 -17.54 36.51 -6.52
C LEU A 586 -17.34 35.11 -7.16
N ALA A 587 -16.24 34.43 -6.79
CA ALA A 587 -15.93 33.08 -7.20
C ALA A 587 -15.23 32.31 -6.08
N LEU A 588 -15.55 31.05 -5.96
CA LEU A 588 -14.84 30.06 -5.14
C LEU A 588 -13.94 29.26 -6.08
N ILE A 589 -12.63 29.41 -5.94
CA ILE A 589 -11.64 28.82 -6.83
C ILE A 589 -10.95 27.66 -6.13
N TYR A 590 -11.03 26.46 -6.70
CA TYR A 590 -10.19 25.34 -6.35
C TYR A 590 -8.90 25.41 -7.17
N LYS A 591 -7.77 25.49 -6.52
CA LYS A 591 -6.47 25.53 -7.17
C LYS A 591 -5.43 24.77 -6.36
N THR A 592 -4.66 23.92 -7.03
CA THR A 592 -3.51 23.29 -6.40
C THR A 592 -2.39 24.32 -6.23
N THR A 593 -1.85 24.41 -5.02
CA THR A 593 -0.85 25.43 -4.66
C THR A 593 0.22 24.79 -3.78
N ASN A 594 1.49 25.15 -4.00
CA ASN A 594 2.57 24.73 -3.11
C ASN A 594 2.50 25.53 -1.81
N PHE A 595 2.73 24.84 -0.70
CA PHE A 595 2.91 25.40 0.64
C PHE A 595 4.40 25.52 0.96
N ASP A 596 4.77 26.35 1.93
CA ASP A 596 6.15 26.43 2.41
C ASP A 596 6.59 25.03 2.89
N PHE A 597 5.76 24.38 3.74
CA PHE A 597 5.96 23.00 4.17
C PHE A 597 4.72 22.38 4.81
N GLN A 598 4.73 21.07 4.89
CA GLN A 598 3.92 20.29 5.81
C GLN A 598 4.83 19.43 6.69
N GLN A 599 4.56 19.39 7.99
CA GLN A 599 5.30 18.61 8.97
C GLN A 599 4.34 17.71 9.76
N SER A 600 4.77 16.48 10.04
CA SER A 600 4.05 15.57 10.92
C SER A 600 4.98 14.92 11.93
N LEU A 601 4.47 14.66 13.13
CA LEU A 601 5.12 13.90 14.20
C LEU A 601 4.09 13.00 14.82
N GLY A 602 4.40 11.72 15.05
CA GLY A 602 3.41 10.80 15.60
C GLY A 602 3.97 9.54 16.21
N ALA A 603 3.05 8.82 16.85
CA ALA A 603 3.28 7.49 17.40
C ALA A 603 2.11 6.58 17.04
N SER A 604 2.42 5.37 16.58
CA SER A 604 1.40 4.37 16.24
C SER A 604 1.62 3.03 16.94
N LEU A 605 0.52 2.34 17.23
CA LEU A 605 0.47 1.02 17.85
C LEU A 605 -0.42 0.12 17.01
N SER A 606 0.05 -1.08 16.67
CA SER A 606 -0.76 -2.17 16.13
C SER A 606 -0.63 -3.38 17.05
N ALA A 607 -1.75 -3.80 17.63
CA ALA A 607 -1.80 -4.86 18.64
C ALA A 607 -2.88 -5.89 18.27
N PRO A 608 -2.53 -7.00 17.59
CA PRO A 608 -3.43 -8.11 17.36
C PRO A 608 -3.45 -9.04 18.59
N PHE A 609 -4.62 -9.52 18.97
CA PHE A 609 -4.80 -10.52 20.03
C PHE A 609 -5.96 -11.47 19.69
N THR A 610 -5.95 -12.63 20.34
CA THR A 610 -6.95 -13.67 20.16
C THR A 610 -7.58 -14.04 21.50
N VAL A 611 -8.90 -14.30 21.50
CA VAL A 611 -9.60 -14.82 22.66
C VAL A 611 -10.15 -16.20 22.30
N GLY A 612 -9.61 -17.23 22.88
CA GLY A 612 -9.88 -18.61 22.49
C GLY A 612 -9.64 -18.84 20.99
N SER A 613 -10.37 -19.75 20.38
CA SER A 613 -10.36 -20.00 18.93
C SER A 613 -11.40 -19.22 18.14
N TRP A 614 -12.30 -18.49 18.85
CA TRP A 614 -13.48 -17.89 18.25
C TRP A 614 -13.33 -16.42 17.90
N LEU A 615 -12.44 -15.64 18.57
CA LEU A 615 -12.30 -14.20 18.33
C LEU A 615 -10.85 -13.83 18.02
N ASN A 616 -10.64 -13.18 16.86
CA ASN A 616 -9.41 -12.51 16.50
C ASN A 616 -9.66 -11.01 16.43
N THR A 617 -8.93 -10.24 17.22
CA THR A 617 -9.07 -8.79 17.33
C THR A 617 -7.74 -8.12 16.96
N ARG A 618 -7.81 -6.96 16.32
CA ARG A 618 -6.67 -6.07 16.12
C ARG A 618 -7.06 -4.65 16.50
N LEU A 619 -6.32 -4.07 17.43
CA LEU A 619 -6.38 -2.66 17.78
C LEU A 619 -5.27 -1.92 17.05
N ASP A 620 -5.62 -0.91 16.24
CA ASP A 620 -4.68 0.04 15.66
C ASP A 620 -4.96 1.43 16.23
N MET A 621 -3.92 2.13 16.65
CA MET A 621 -3.96 3.50 17.15
C MET A 621 -2.84 4.30 16.49
N ASP A 622 -3.12 5.54 16.12
CA ASP A 622 -2.16 6.45 15.50
C ASP A 622 -2.43 7.88 15.99
N GLY A 623 -1.62 8.34 16.93
CA GLY A 623 -1.65 9.70 17.46
C GLY A 623 -0.63 10.55 16.73
N PHE A 624 -1.07 11.65 16.12
CA PHE A 624 -0.18 12.48 15.31
C PHE A 624 -0.48 13.98 15.44
N TYR A 625 0.58 14.73 15.29
CA TYR A 625 0.58 16.18 15.15
C TYR A 625 0.86 16.53 13.69
N THR A 626 0.06 17.40 13.10
CA THR A 626 0.30 17.95 11.75
C THR A 626 0.38 19.45 11.81
N ARG A 627 1.35 20.06 11.11
CA ARG A 627 1.49 21.49 10.91
C ARG A 627 1.67 21.77 9.45
N SER A 628 0.88 22.69 8.90
CA SER A 628 0.97 23.18 7.53
C SER A 628 1.15 24.69 7.55
N LYS A 629 2.09 25.19 6.76
CA LYS A 629 2.39 26.62 6.66
C LYS A 629 2.46 27.04 5.20
N ASN A 630 1.89 28.19 4.92
CA ASN A 630 2.12 28.91 3.67
C ASN A 630 2.22 30.40 3.94
N SER A 631 3.30 31.03 3.50
CA SER A 631 3.53 32.46 3.62
C SER A 631 2.71 33.29 2.62
N ASN A 632 2.27 32.68 1.52
CA ASN A 632 1.42 33.33 0.51
C ASN A 632 0.48 32.33 -0.16
N PHE A 633 -0.64 32.00 0.49
CA PHE A 633 -1.73 31.22 -0.11
C PHE A 633 -2.75 32.16 -0.74
N ASN A 634 -2.58 32.49 -2.03
CA ASN A 634 -3.46 33.43 -2.75
C ASN A 634 -3.64 34.75 -1.96
N ASP A 635 -2.51 35.41 -1.67
CA ASP A 635 -2.37 36.68 -0.93
C ASP A 635 -2.68 36.62 0.57
N ILE A 636 -2.80 35.42 1.14
CA ILE A 636 -3.06 35.21 2.56
C ILE A 636 -2.03 34.25 3.12
N SER A 637 -1.47 34.56 4.29
CA SER A 637 -0.57 33.67 5.03
C SER A 637 -1.32 32.86 6.07
N PHE A 638 -0.90 31.63 6.31
CA PHE A 638 -1.37 30.82 7.42
C PHE A 638 -0.26 29.94 8.01
N ASP A 639 -0.42 29.61 9.28
CA ASP A 639 0.36 28.62 10.01
C ASP A 639 -0.62 27.86 10.92
N ASN A 640 -1.02 26.67 10.51
CA ASN A 640 -2.07 25.88 11.16
C ASN A 640 -1.52 24.55 11.63
N SER A 641 -1.92 24.14 12.83
CA SER A 641 -1.45 22.89 13.40
C SER A 641 -2.49 22.23 14.29
N LYS A 642 -2.42 20.91 14.42
CA LYS A 642 -3.35 20.14 15.25
C LYS A 642 -2.82 18.76 15.64
N TRP A 643 -3.13 18.34 16.84
CA TRP A 643 -3.05 16.95 17.28
C TRP A 643 -4.31 16.19 16.88
N ALA A 644 -4.13 14.98 16.41
CA ALA A 644 -5.21 14.07 16.05
C ALA A 644 -4.93 12.64 16.51
N LEU A 645 -5.99 11.87 16.64
CA LEU A 645 -5.94 10.44 16.95
C LEU A 645 -6.84 9.69 15.96
N TYR A 646 -6.26 8.73 15.27
CA TYR A 646 -6.99 7.66 14.60
C TYR A 646 -6.97 6.43 15.48
N SER A 647 -8.10 5.75 15.62
CA SER A 647 -8.17 4.43 16.27
C SER A 647 -9.10 3.51 15.49
N SER A 648 -8.76 2.23 15.40
CA SER A 648 -9.64 1.22 14.85
C SER A 648 -9.56 -0.09 15.62
N LEU A 649 -10.71 -0.75 15.73
CA LEU A 649 -10.84 -2.07 16.32
C LEU A 649 -11.46 -2.99 15.27
N ASN A 650 -10.71 -4.01 14.84
CA ASN A 650 -11.13 -4.95 13.81
C ASN A 650 -11.29 -6.34 14.43
N ASN A 651 -12.51 -6.87 14.43
CA ASN A 651 -12.83 -8.17 15.01
C ASN A 651 -13.21 -9.14 13.89
N THR A 652 -12.67 -10.36 13.95
CA THR A 652 -13.12 -11.51 13.18
C THR A 652 -13.58 -12.59 14.15
N ILE A 653 -14.82 -13.00 14.01
CA ILE A 653 -15.48 -13.99 14.87
C ILE A 653 -15.62 -15.26 14.04
N ASN A 654 -15.00 -16.35 14.49
CA ASN A 654 -15.18 -17.68 13.91
C ASN A 654 -16.47 -18.29 14.46
N ILE A 655 -17.56 -18.24 13.68
CA ILE A 655 -18.88 -18.74 14.10
C ILE A 655 -18.89 -20.27 14.02
N SER A 656 -18.38 -20.82 12.92
CA SER A 656 -18.33 -22.28 12.69
C SER A 656 -17.18 -22.62 11.74
N SER A 657 -16.57 -23.79 11.93
CA SER A 657 -15.58 -24.35 11.00
C SER A 657 -16.19 -25.26 9.94
N LYS A 658 -17.33 -25.89 10.25
CA LYS A 658 -18.10 -26.74 9.34
C LYS A 658 -19.60 -26.52 9.57
N PRO A 659 -20.30 -25.71 8.73
CA PRO A 659 -19.79 -24.93 7.59
C PRO A 659 -18.82 -23.82 8.00
N ASN A 660 -17.85 -23.46 7.15
CA ASN A 660 -16.86 -22.42 7.43
C ASN A 660 -17.51 -21.02 7.33
N ILE A 661 -17.94 -20.49 8.49
CA ILE A 661 -18.62 -19.20 8.60
C ILE A 661 -17.85 -18.30 9.56
N LYS A 662 -17.51 -17.11 9.07
CA LYS A 662 -16.84 -16.06 9.85
C LYS A 662 -17.65 -14.78 9.80
N ALA A 663 -17.74 -14.06 10.94
CA ALA A 663 -18.28 -12.70 10.97
C ALA A 663 -17.17 -11.69 11.17
N GLU A 664 -17.41 -10.47 10.69
CA GLU A 664 -16.56 -9.30 10.88
C GLU A 664 -17.34 -8.22 11.60
N LEU A 665 -16.69 -7.52 12.53
CA LEU A 665 -17.19 -6.29 13.12
C LEU A 665 -16.02 -5.33 13.30
N SER A 666 -16.06 -4.19 12.62
CA SER A 666 -15.00 -3.19 12.66
C SER A 666 -15.57 -1.85 13.11
N ALA A 667 -14.81 -1.13 13.91
CA ALA A 667 -15.08 0.24 14.30
C ALA A 667 -13.85 1.10 14.01
N ALA A 668 -14.04 2.30 13.50
CA ALA A 668 -12.97 3.27 13.28
C ALA A 668 -13.43 4.67 13.74
N TYR A 669 -12.50 5.42 14.32
CA TYR A 669 -12.70 6.78 14.79
C TYR A 669 -11.50 7.65 14.44
N LEU A 670 -11.75 8.85 13.91
CA LEU A 670 -10.75 9.88 13.64
C LEU A 670 -11.20 11.19 14.29
N THR A 671 -10.38 11.73 15.16
CA THR A 671 -10.60 13.07 15.74
C THR A 671 -10.51 14.15 14.66
N PRO A 672 -10.91 15.41 14.93
CA PRO A 672 -10.75 16.47 13.96
C PRO A 672 -9.30 16.65 13.53
N ILE A 673 -9.09 16.82 12.21
CA ILE A 673 -7.79 17.03 11.56
C ILE A 673 -7.74 18.38 10.87
N ILE A 674 -6.57 18.76 10.34
CA ILE A 674 -6.40 19.90 9.44
C ILE A 674 -6.04 19.45 8.02
N GLN A 675 -6.37 20.30 7.04
CA GLN A 675 -5.83 20.24 5.69
C GLN A 675 -5.51 21.69 5.27
N GLY A 676 -4.23 22.03 5.27
CA GLY A 676 -3.81 23.41 5.11
C GLY A 676 -4.48 24.33 6.16
N PRO A 677 -5.12 25.44 5.75
CA PRO A 677 -5.82 26.34 6.68
C PRO A 677 -7.20 25.79 7.12
N GLY A 678 -7.68 24.69 6.52
CA GLY A 678 -9.00 24.12 6.77
C GLY A 678 -9.00 23.17 7.97
N ASN A 679 -10.10 23.20 8.73
CA ASN A 679 -10.42 22.27 9.79
C ASN A 679 -11.45 21.26 9.32
N ILE A 680 -11.18 19.97 9.46
CA ILE A 680 -12.05 18.86 9.13
C ILE A 680 -12.60 18.26 10.41
N THR A 681 -13.92 18.04 10.48
CA THR A 681 -14.57 17.50 11.68
C THR A 681 -14.25 16.04 11.90
N ARG A 682 -14.54 15.53 13.11
CA ARG A 682 -14.40 14.11 13.45
C ARG A 682 -15.22 13.22 12.52
N MET A 683 -14.72 11.99 12.34
CA MET A 683 -15.39 10.92 11.60
C MET A 683 -15.36 9.63 12.42
N TRP A 684 -16.38 8.80 12.26
CA TRP A 684 -16.38 7.45 12.81
C TRP A 684 -17.24 6.54 11.95
N ARG A 685 -16.99 5.23 11.97
CA ARG A 685 -17.81 4.26 11.27
C ARG A 685 -17.82 2.92 12.00
N ILE A 686 -18.86 2.15 11.77
CA ILE A 686 -18.96 0.74 12.16
C ILE A 686 -19.35 -0.02 10.90
N ASP A 687 -18.58 -1.08 10.61
CA ASP A 687 -18.79 -1.98 9.50
C ASP A 687 -19.05 -3.39 10.06
N ALA A 688 -19.97 -4.14 9.44
CA ALA A 688 -20.26 -5.52 9.81
C ALA A 688 -20.36 -6.41 8.58
N GLY A 689 -19.96 -7.68 8.70
CA GLY A 689 -20.04 -8.60 7.58
C GLY A 689 -20.08 -10.06 8.02
N VAL A 690 -20.53 -10.91 7.10
CA VAL A 690 -20.49 -12.37 7.25
C VAL A 690 -19.94 -12.97 5.97
N LYS A 691 -19.02 -13.90 6.13
CA LYS A 691 -18.40 -14.67 5.05
C LYS A 691 -18.70 -16.15 5.27
N TRP A 692 -19.20 -16.79 4.23
CA TRP A 692 -19.42 -18.25 4.16
C TRP A 692 -18.56 -18.84 3.06
N SER A 693 -17.67 -19.78 3.42
CA SER A 693 -16.87 -20.57 2.48
C SER A 693 -17.44 -21.96 2.37
N PHE A 694 -17.60 -22.47 1.15
CA PHE A 694 -18.22 -23.77 0.87
C PHE A 694 -17.57 -24.44 -0.36
N ALA A 695 -18.05 -25.64 -0.74
CA ALA A 695 -17.47 -26.44 -1.82
C ALA A 695 -15.96 -26.73 -1.62
N GLY A 696 -15.55 -27.04 -0.37
CA GLY A 696 -14.14 -27.25 -0.03
C GLY A 696 -13.30 -25.98 -0.15
N ASP A 697 -13.83 -24.86 0.32
CA ASP A 697 -13.26 -23.51 0.27
C ASP A 697 -12.99 -22.97 -1.15
N LYS A 698 -13.56 -23.61 -2.17
CA LYS A 698 -13.49 -23.13 -3.55
C LYS A 698 -14.47 -22.01 -3.84
N ALA A 699 -15.62 -21.99 -3.14
CA ALA A 699 -16.64 -20.97 -3.27
C ALA A 699 -16.77 -20.16 -1.99
N GLU A 700 -16.92 -18.84 -2.14
CA GLU A 700 -17.10 -17.91 -1.03
C GLU A 700 -18.27 -16.97 -1.34
N LEU A 701 -19.16 -16.79 -0.38
CA LEU A 701 -20.20 -15.76 -0.38
C LEU A 701 -19.95 -14.83 0.80
N LYS A 702 -19.90 -13.51 0.55
CA LYS A 702 -19.70 -12.49 1.58
C LYS A 702 -20.79 -11.45 1.49
N LEU A 703 -21.40 -11.15 2.63
CA LEU A 703 -22.30 -10.02 2.82
C LEU A 703 -21.60 -9.03 3.75
N LYS A 704 -21.50 -7.75 3.35
CA LYS A 704 -20.85 -6.72 4.18
C LYS A 704 -21.61 -5.40 4.10
N ALA A 705 -21.91 -4.83 5.28
CA ALA A 705 -22.45 -3.49 5.45
C ALA A 705 -21.32 -2.55 5.87
N PHE A 706 -21.15 -1.46 5.14
CA PHE A 706 -20.17 -0.41 5.40
C PHE A 706 -20.85 0.81 5.96
N ASP A 707 -20.18 1.47 6.93
CA ASP A 707 -20.64 2.70 7.59
C ASP A 707 -22.13 2.68 7.92
N MET A 708 -22.55 1.67 8.70
CA MET A 708 -23.97 1.40 9.01
C MET A 708 -24.73 2.63 9.50
N PHE A 709 -24.06 3.59 10.12
CA PHE A 709 -24.64 4.79 10.71
C PHE A 709 -24.49 6.05 9.83
N LYS A 710 -23.87 5.95 8.63
CA LYS A 710 -23.61 7.08 7.72
C LYS A 710 -22.83 8.22 8.40
N SER A 711 -21.86 7.87 9.23
CA SER A 711 -21.11 8.79 10.10
C SER A 711 -19.72 9.16 9.56
N TRP A 712 -19.25 8.52 8.46
CA TRP A 712 -18.03 8.87 7.75
C TRP A 712 -18.28 9.99 6.74
N ASN A 713 -18.80 11.12 7.23
CA ASN A 713 -19.16 12.29 6.44
C ASN A 713 -18.61 13.56 7.10
N PRO A 714 -17.34 13.91 6.84
CA PRO A 714 -16.72 15.08 7.46
C PRO A 714 -17.26 16.38 6.88
N LYS A 715 -17.24 17.43 7.71
CA LYS A 715 -17.43 18.81 7.29
C LYS A 715 -16.11 19.53 7.29
N MET A 716 -15.90 20.42 6.33
CA MET A 716 -14.70 21.26 6.25
C MET A 716 -15.06 22.71 6.51
N ARG A 717 -14.21 23.41 7.26
CA ARG A 717 -14.32 24.84 7.53
C ARG A 717 -12.99 25.51 7.26
N LEU A 718 -13.00 26.51 6.38
CA LEU A 718 -11.90 27.42 6.15
C LEU A 718 -12.31 28.78 6.70
N GLN A 719 -11.82 29.13 7.87
CA GLN A 719 -12.09 30.39 8.56
C GLN A 719 -10.77 30.99 9.00
N TYR A 720 -10.19 31.82 8.14
CA TYR A 720 -8.94 32.54 8.41
C TYR A 720 -8.87 33.78 7.54
N SER A 721 -8.35 34.89 8.08
CA SER A 721 -8.29 36.17 7.39
C SER A 721 -9.65 36.54 6.78
N THR A 722 -9.70 36.82 5.46
CA THR A 722 -10.91 37.18 4.71
C THR A 722 -11.74 35.96 4.29
N GLN A 723 -11.25 34.76 4.48
CA GLN A 723 -11.88 33.51 4.04
C GLN A 723 -12.90 33.01 5.04
N ASN A 724 -14.12 32.73 4.60
CA ASN A 724 -15.17 32.14 5.44
C ASN A 724 -16.02 31.18 4.62
N ILE A 725 -15.57 29.94 4.59
CA ILE A 725 -16.14 28.87 3.77
C ILE A 725 -16.47 27.68 4.69
N LYS A 726 -17.69 27.17 4.60
CA LYS A 726 -18.10 25.91 5.20
C LYS A 726 -18.58 24.98 4.10
N MET A 727 -18.09 23.79 4.11
CA MET A 727 -18.42 22.75 3.13
C MET A 727 -18.88 21.48 3.83
N HIS A 728 -19.92 20.89 3.30
CA HIS A 728 -20.42 19.59 3.72
C HIS A 728 -20.51 18.66 2.50
N PRO A 729 -19.42 18.03 2.10
CA PRO A 729 -19.47 17.00 1.07
C PRO A 729 -20.16 15.75 1.64
N TYR A 730 -21.16 15.24 0.92
CA TYR A 730 -21.82 13.99 1.28
C TYR A 730 -21.13 12.82 0.58
N GLN A 731 -20.42 12.05 1.34
CA GLN A 731 -19.85 10.79 0.86
C GLN A 731 -20.93 9.70 0.87
N ASP A 732 -20.98 8.90 -0.19
CA ASP A 732 -21.88 7.73 -0.28
C ASP A 732 -21.25 6.53 0.46
N SER A 733 -20.92 6.75 1.75
CA SER A 733 -20.13 5.85 2.59
C SER A 733 -20.91 4.64 3.11
N ARG A 734 -22.25 4.77 3.25
CA ARG A 734 -23.11 3.68 3.71
C ARG A 734 -23.59 2.83 2.54
N TYR A 735 -23.20 1.57 2.52
CA TYR A 735 -23.63 0.63 1.49
C TYR A 735 -23.58 -0.84 1.96
N LEU A 736 -24.36 -1.66 1.28
CA LEU A 736 -24.38 -3.11 1.42
C LEU A 736 -23.73 -3.75 0.19
N THR A 737 -22.83 -4.70 0.40
CA THR A 737 -22.21 -5.47 -0.69
C THR A 737 -22.47 -6.94 -0.51
N VAL A 738 -22.87 -7.61 -1.59
CA VAL A 738 -22.89 -9.07 -1.73
C VAL A 738 -21.79 -9.43 -2.72
N SER A 739 -20.85 -10.27 -2.30
CA SER A 739 -19.74 -10.72 -3.15
C SER A 739 -19.71 -12.23 -3.24
N PHE A 740 -19.48 -12.74 -4.43
CA PHE A 740 -19.29 -14.16 -4.70
C PHE A 740 -17.94 -14.37 -5.38
N SER A 741 -17.21 -15.39 -4.96
CA SER A 741 -15.99 -15.83 -5.66
C SER A 741 -15.98 -17.35 -5.83
N TYR A 742 -15.43 -17.81 -6.96
CA TYR A 742 -15.27 -19.23 -7.25
C TYR A 742 -13.89 -19.51 -7.85
N LYS A 743 -13.17 -20.44 -7.20
CA LYS A 743 -11.82 -20.90 -7.58
C LYS A 743 -11.90 -22.22 -8.30
N PHE A 744 -11.20 -22.38 -9.43
CA PHE A 744 -11.20 -23.59 -10.25
C PHE A 744 -9.79 -23.96 -10.73
N GLY A 745 -9.67 -25.18 -11.26
CA GLY A 745 -8.39 -25.77 -11.66
C GLY A 745 -7.57 -26.24 -10.45
N GLY A 746 -6.25 -26.15 -10.51
CA GLY A 746 -5.33 -26.55 -9.43
C GLY A 746 -5.39 -25.69 -8.16
N TYR A 747 -6.42 -24.87 -7.97
CA TYR A 747 -6.69 -24.13 -6.75
C TYR A 747 -7.07 -25.12 -5.62
N LYS A 748 -6.10 -25.88 -5.13
CA LYS A 748 -6.19 -26.34 -3.75
C LYS A 748 -5.86 -25.12 -2.91
N ALA A 749 -6.73 -24.73 -1.99
CA ALA A 749 -6.26 -24.11 -0.77
C ALA A 749 -5.14 -25.04 -0.29
N LYS A 750 -3.89 -24.65 -0.49
CA LYS A 750 -2.78 -25.42 0.04
C LYS A 750 -2.97 -25.33 1.54
N GLU A 751 -3.51 -26.38 2.18
CA GLU A 751 -2.81 -26.85 3.33
C GLU A 751 -1.38 -27.03 2.82
N ARG A 752 -0.55 -26.00 2.95
CA ARG A 752 0.88 -26.19 2.87
C ARG A 752 1.15 -27.06 4.07
N LYS A 753 1.28 -28.35 3.85
CA LYS A 753 2.24 -29.14 4.59
C LYS A 753 3.51 -28.30 4.42
N ASP A 754 3.93 -27.62 5.50
CA ASP A 754 5.16 -26.89 5.49
C ASP A 754 6.19 -27.89 4.99
N VAL A 755 6.71 -27.67 3.78
CA VAL A 755 7.88 -28.40 3.35
C VAL A 755 8.90 -27.99 4.40
N ASP A 756 9.32 -28.96 5.19
CA ASP A 756 10.31 -28.78 6.22
C ASP A 756 11.60 -28.25 5.54
N THR A 757 11.66 -26.93 5.42
CA THR A 757 12.86 -26.25 4.93
C THR A 757 13.93 -26.15 6.02
N SER A 758 13.66 -26.64 7.25
CA SER A 758 14.65 -26.74 8.31
C SER A 758 15.82 -27.69 7.93
N ARG A 759 15.56 -28.58 6.95
CA ARG A 759 16.60 -29.47 6.38
C ARG A 759 17.46 -28.83 5.30
N PHE A 760 17.03 -27.70 4.73
CA PHE A 760 17.83 -27.00 3.73
C PHE A 760 18.42 -25.79 4.43
N GLY A 761 19.69 -25.90 4.82
CA GLY A 761 20.44 -24.78 5.38
C GLY A 761 20.20 -23.54 4.55
N GLN A 762 19.97 -22.40 5.22
CA GLN A 762 19.88 -21.11 4.54
C GLN A 762 21.18 -20.89 3.76
N GLN A 763 21.11 -20.94 2.43
CA GLN A 763 22.12 -20.37 1.55
C GLN A 763 21.96 -18.86 1.49
#